data_b25923cacc60d1cec2fa0b3bd52800cc
#
_entry.id   b25923cacc60d1cec2fa0b3bd52800cc
#
_cell.length_a   1.000
_cell.length_b   1.000
_cell.length_c   1.000
_cell.angle_alpha   90.00
_cell.angle_beta   90.00
_cell.angle_gamma   90.00
#
_symmetry.space_group_name_H-M   'P 1'
#
loop_
_entity.id
_entity.type
_entity.pdbx_description
1 polymer ?
#
loop_
_entity_poly.entity_id
_entity_poly.type
_entity_poly.pdbx_seq_one_letter_code
_entity_poly.pdbx_strand_id
1 'polypeptide(L)'
;MPMAHQDFNSLCYTSSLMEIIRLSEEYVKALANENGNMVDGPYAGRFTAYDLKKTMAVLLESMLERLHRLENFLNVVTNGTMLNNTQNISSKDKQASFILAKDLIMGIKEECILTEEDIKMYPNCRSKMYWMSKMWKSDNCYASYGVDGSDCSFIMYLSEVEGFCPKKAWSGSKQLNLNSLMQLLIDPNERQGYAWIRMRITRMWSRWSAAATRLSKHDYMANRSKKKILVHLGLLSKQSGWKFAENQFKGGPLGELVQWSDLISTLYLLGHDLTITISYLLILSHLPAAKSPCQSRKELPVHIIYTDIVGLTQFKKRVKGGYGKFSCLFRILDSFGTEPAFNHRNFAKQNKILTSWGGQDLLPRQFFTMFPHSPDNSFMGFVVEQHLNNSDVRSTDRKQQAVVYGKNDYMWKVSLFLYRFHKGKEKYLDVIKDFVEIHGTVAGDKHENVPKYVINHGILNGADLHKLLSESKIFIGLGFPFEGPAPLEAIANGAIYINPKFIPPINNKNSPFFKGKPTQRQLTSQHPYAEEFIGEPHVYTVSLDNLTEVKETVQKILNKNEFKPYLPYEYTEEGMLQRMNAYIQHQDFCQFDAKISKWPPLEAITTVLGPAGKSCRDTCLEKNMICEPNHFLELNNQEAIEKQSLKCSNMIKSSNIYYPAYNIKTKQCITQADNLLLSCVGNNEQLQRLCPCRSYIKGQIALCIGCEW
;
A
#
# COMPACT_ATOMS: atom_id res chain seq x y z
N MET A 1 -13.52 33.24 43.49
CA MET A 1 -13.60 32.80 42.08
C MET A 1 -13.44 31.28 41.95
N PRO A 2 -14.42 30.49 42.39
CA PRO A 2 -14.33 29.00 42.30
C PRO A 2 -15.29 28.39 41.26
N MET A 3 -16.01 29.15 40.44
CA MET A 3 -17.00 28.57 39.52
C MET A 3 -16.48 28.18 38.14
N ALA A 4 -15.25 28.47 37.77
CA ALA A 4 -14.71 28.12 36.46
C ALA A 4 -14.09 26.72 36.37
N HIS A 5 -14.02 25.97 37.48
CA HIS A 5 -13.38 24.65 37.52
C HIS A 5 -14.35 23.47 37.23
N GLN A 6 -15.65 23.67 37.37
CA GLN A 6 -16.63 22.59 37.18
C GLN A 6 -17.04 22.36 35.73
N ASP A 7 -17.01 23.39 34.88
CA ASP A 7 -17.46 23.25 33.49
C ASP A 7 -16.37 22.68 32.52
N PHE A 8 -15.11 22.68 32.96
CA PHE A 8 -13.99 22.27 32.11
C PHE A 8 -13.83 20.76 31.89
N ASN A 9 -14.29 19.97 32.86
CA ASN A 9 -14.24 18.51 32.77
C ASN A 9 -15.46 17.91 32.04
N SER A 10 -16.47 18.73 31.75
CA SER A 10 -17.79 18.22 31.41
C SER A 10 -17.84 17.57 30.03
N LEU A 11 -17.23 18.14 28.99
CA LEU A 11 -17.36 17.59 27.63
C LEU A 11 -16.52 16.33 27.38
N CYS A 12 -15.28 16.29 27.84
CA CYS A 12 -14.45 15.08 27.74
C CYS A 12 -14.88 14.00 28.75
N TYR A 13 -15.28 14.40 29.96
CA TYR A 13 -15.77 13.48 30.98
C TYR A 13 -17.15 12.90 30.64
N THR A 14 -18.06 13.70 30.08
CA THR A 14 -19.38 13.23 29.67
C THR A 14 -19.30 12.27 28.48
N SER A 15 -18.38 12.48 27.51
CA SER A 15 -18.19 11.56 26.40
C SER A 15 -17.69 10.19 26.87
N SER A 16 -16.70 10.15 27.76
CA SER A 16 -16.17 8.90 28.32
C SER A 16 -17.16 8.23 29.26
N LEU A 17 -17.89 8.99 30.07
CA LEU A 17 -18.91 8.45 30.99
C LEU A 17 -20.11 7.93 30.21
N MET A 18 -20.56 8.60 29.17
CA MET A 18 -21.67 8.14 28.32
C MET A 18 -21.30 6.87 27.55
N GLU A 19 -20.05 6.72 27.11
CA GLU A 19 -19.59 5.49 26.48
C GLU A 19 -19.49 4.33 27.45
N ILE A 20 -19.04 4.58 28.69
CA ILE A 20 -19.03 3.57 29.77
C ILE A 20 -20.46 3.18 30.13
N ILE A 21 -21.38 4.13 30.26
CA ILE A 21 -22.81 3.87 30.53
C ILE A 21 -23.41 3.05 29.39
N ARG A 22 -23.17 3.44 28.14
CA ARG A 22 -23.66 2.72 26.96
C ARG A 22 -23.14 1.29 26.90
N LEU A 23 -21.85 1.08 27.15
CA LEU A 23 -21.23 -0.26 27.18
C LEU A 23 -21.75 -1.09 28.35
N SER A 24 -22.00 -0.47 29.51
CA SER A 24 -22.59 -1.18 30.66
C SER A 24 -24.05 -1.55 30.41
N GLU A 25 -24.84 -0.71 29.76
CA GLU A 25 -26.22 -1.02 29.38
C GLU A 25 -26.29 -2.12 28.31
N GLU A 26 -25.43 -2.12 27.32
CA GLU A 26 -25.34 -3.19 26.33
C GLU A 26 -24.92 -4.51 26.98
N TYR A 27 -24.01 -4.46 27.97
CA TYR A 27 -23.58 -5.63 28.73
C TYR A 27 -24.69 -6.18 29.61
N VAL A 28 -25.42 -5.30 30.33
CA VAL A 28 -26.60 -5.71 31.16
C VAL A 28 -27.72 -6.29 30.29
N LYS A 29 -27.97 -5.72 29.11
CA LYS A 29 -28.93 -6.26 28.11
C LYS A 29 -28.49 -7.62 27.59
N ALA A 30 -27.21 -7.84 27.36
CA ALA A 30 -26.66 -9.13 26.95
C ALA A 30 -26.84 -10.18 28.05
N LEU A 31 -26.53 -9.84 29.32
CA LEU A 31 -26.74 -10.71 30.49
C LEU A 31 -28.23 -11.01 30.78
N ALA A 32 -29.12 -10.03 30.59
CA ALA A 32 -30.56 -10.22 30.77
C ALA A 32 -31.16 -11.15 29.70
N ASN A 33 -30.61 -11.17 28.49
CA ASN A 33 -31.02 -12.11 27.45
C ASN A 33 -30.49 -13.54 27.65
N GLU A 34 -29.45 -13.75 28.48
CA GLU A 34 -28.94 -15.08 28.83
C GLU A 34 -29.83 -15.86 29.80
N ASN A 35 -30.70 -15.19 30.55
CA ASN A 35 -31.65 -15.84 31.46
C ASN A 35 -32.96 -16.33 30.80
N GLY A 36 -33.13 -16.10 29.50
CA GLY A 36 -34.25 -16.53 28.70
C GLY A 36 -33.82 -17.42 27.53
N ASN A 37 -33.86 -18.73 27.71
CA ASN A 37 -33.73 -19.80 26.70
C ASN A 37 -32.66 -19.59 25.60
N MET A 38 -31.48 -20.15 25.82
CA MET A 38 -30.33 -20.23 24.91
C MET A 38 -30.52 -21.16 23.68
N VAL A 39 -31.68 -21.22 23.05
CA VAL A 39 -31.88 -22.18 21.93
C VAL A 39 -31.94 -21.55 20.56
N ASP A 40 -32.25 -20.26 20.42
CA ASP A 40 -32.54 -19.66 19.10
C ASP A 40 -31.93 -18.28 18.81
N GLY A 41 -30.70 -18.00 19.25
CA GLY A 41 -30.00 -16.76 18.90
C GLY A 41 -28.85 -16.98 17.87
N PRO A 42 -28.48 -15.98 17.07
CA PRO A 42 -27.40 -16.10 16.06
C PRO A 42 -26.01 -16.39 16.65
N TYR A 43 -25.89 -16.51 17.97
CA TYR A 43 -24.66 -16.83 18.71
C TYR A 43 -24.70 -18.16 19.47
N ALA A 44 -25.77 -18.93 19.31
CA ALA A 44 -25.88 -20.26 19.94
C ALA A 44 -24.73 -21.17 19.48
N GLY A 45 -23.89 -21.61 20.41
CA GLY A 45 -22.84 -22.60 20.22
C GLY A 45 -21.40 -22.05 19.99
N ARG A 46 -21.10 -20.76 20.17
CA ARG A 46 -19.75 -20.21 19.94
C ARG A 46 -18.98 -19.74 21.18
N PHE A 47 -19.61 -19.66 22.36
CA PHE A 47 -18.91 -19.30 23.59
C PHE A 47 -19.27 -20.30 24.71
N THR A 48 -18.25 -20.93 25.26
CA THR A 48 -18.41 -21.75 26.44
C THR A 48 -18.38 -20.89 27.70
N ALA A 49 -18.94 -21.36 28.82
CA ALA A 49 -18.79 -20.70 30.12
C ALA A 49 -17.31 -20.47 30.51
N TYR A 50 -16.40 -21.24 29.92
CA TYR A 50 -14.96 -21.08 30.07
C TYR A 50 -14.45 -19.84 29.34
N ASP A 51 -14.93 -19.60 28.13
CA ASP A 51 -14.50 -18.41 27.32
C ASP A 51 -15.00 -17.12 27.97
N LEU A 52 -16.20 -17.13 28.55
CA LEU A 52 -16.75 -16.02 29.31
C LEU A 52 -15.90 -15.73 30.56
N LYS A 53 -15.55 -16.78 31.33
CA LYS A 53 -14.68 -16.66 32.52
C LYS A 53 -13.29 -16.12 32.14
N LYS A 54 -12.72 -16.58 31.03
CA LYS A 54 -11.42 -16.13 30.52
C LYS A 54 -11.46 -14.66 30.08
N THR A 55 -12.53 -14.25 29.42
CA THR A 55 -12.71 -12.86 29.01
C THR A 55 -12.92 -11.93 30.20
N MET A 56 -13.69 -12.36 31.19
CA MET A 56 -13.86 -11.65 32.47
C MET A 56 -12.53 -11.54 33.24
N ALA A 57 -11.75 -12.61 33.31
CA ALA A 57 -10.43 -12.57 33.96
C ALA A 57 -9.50 -11.57 33.33
N VAL A 58 -9.41 -11.52 31.98
CA VAL A 58 -8.60 -10.55 31.23
C VAL A 58 -9.09 -9.12 31.44
N LEU A 59 -10.41 -8.89 31.49
CA LEU A 59 -10.97 -7.57 31.77
C LEU A 59 -10.68 -7.13 33.21
N LEU A 60 -10.81 -8.00 34.19
CA LEU A 60 -10.49 -7.73 35.60
C LEU A 60 -9.00 -7.44 35.77
N GLU A 61 -8.12 -8.20 35.13
CA GLU A 61 -6.68 -7.99 35.14
C GLU A 61 -6.30 -6.62 34.53
N SER A 62 -6.91 -6.25 33.41
CA SER A 62 -6.75 -4.93 32.79
C SER A 62 -7.27 -3.79 33.68
N MET A 63 -8.37 -3.99 34.38
CA MET A 63 -8.90 -3.02 35.33
C MET A 63 -8.01 -2.89 36.58
N LEU A 64 -7.48 -3.98 37.11
CA LEU A 64 -6.54 -4.00 38.24
C LEU A 64 -5.22 -3.29 37.86
N GLU A 65 -4.70 -3.52 36.63
CA GLU A 65 -3.51 -2.83 36.16
C GLU A 65 -3.73 -1.31 36.02
N ARG A 66 -4.92 -0.90 35.59
CA ARG A 66 -5.26 0.55 35.51
C ARG A 66 -5.45 1.16 36.91
N LEU A 67 -6.05 0.46 37.84
CA LEU A 67 -6.16 0.88 39.23
C LEU A 67 -4.77 1.00 39.89
N HIS A 68 -3.89 0.03 39.66
CA HIS A 68 -2.50 0.07 40.18
C HIS A 68 -1.70 1.25 39.62
N ARG A 69 -1.90 1.58 38.34
CA ARG A 69 -1.31 2.79 37.73
C ARG A 69 -1.88 4.08 38.34
N LEU A 70 -3.17 4.12 38.65
CA LEU A 70 -3.82 5.24 39.35
C LEU A 70 -3.36 5.37 40.80
N GLU A 71 -3.20 4.26 41.52
CA GLU A 71 -2.64 4.25 42.87
C GLU A 71 -1.19 4.71 42.91
N ASN A 72 -0.36 4.24 41.98
CA ASN A 72 1.01 4.70 41.82
C ASN A 72 1.09 6.20 41.49
N PHE A 73 0.18 6.69 40.63
CA PHE A 73 0.06 8.10 40.30
C PHE A 73 -0.39 8.93 41.51
N LEU A 74 -1.36 8.47 42.26
CA LEU A 74 -1.82 9.11 43.51
C LEU A 74 -0.72 9.11 44.58
N ASN A 75 0.01 8.02 44.74
CA ASN A 75 1.14 7.92 45.67
C ASN A 75 2.29 8.86 45.30
N VAL A 76 2.54 9.10 44.02
CA VAL A 76 3.51 10.10 43.54
C VAL A 76 3.03 11.53 43.82
N VAL A 77 1.72 11.77 43.73
CA VAL A 77 1.10 13.09 43.98
C VAL A 77 0.97 13.37 45.48
N THR A 78 0.72 12.37 46.32
CA THR A 78 0.54 12.54 47.77
C THR A 78 1.85 12.50 48.55
N ASN A 79 2.92 11.87 48.04
CA ASN A 79 4.25 11.87 48.64
C ASN A 79 5.17 12.97 48.10
N GLY A 80 4.63 14.13 47.80
CA GLY A 80 5.36 15.34 47.43
C GLY A 80 6.27 15.87 48.53
N THR A 81 7.30 15.13 48.93
CA THR A 81 8.46 15.64 49.66
C THR A 81 9.63 15.78 48.71
N MET A 82 10.07 17.01 48.58
CA MET A 82 11.27 17.43 47.91
C MET A 82 12.43 16.44 48.16
N LEU A 83 13.01 15.95 47.11
CA LEU A 83 14.41 15.54 47.09
C LEU A 83 15.05 16.08 45.82
N ASN A 84 15.84 17.14 46.03
CA ASN A 84 16.88 17.59 45.13
C ASN A 84 17.83 16.44 44.84
N ASN A 85 17.87 15.98 43.61
CA ASN A 85 19.08 15.40 43.04
C ASN A 85 19.15 15.71 41.55
N THR A 86 19.83 16.79 41.28
CA THR A 86 20.41 17.15 39.99
C THR A 86 21.52 16.16 39.68
N GLN A 87 21.34 15.31 38.69
CA GLN A 87 22.44 14.80 37.89
C GLN A 87 22.02 14.64 36.43
N ASN A 88 22.56 15.52 35.62
CA ASN A 88 22.98 15.44 34.24
C ASN A 88 22.36 14.35 33.34
N ILE A 89 21.25 14.70 32.69
CA ILE A 89 20.86 14.14 31.38
C ILE A 89 20.97 15.30 30.39
N SER A 90 21.85 15.10 29.38
CA SER A 90 22.30 16.14 28.47
C SER A 90 21.14 16.82 27.75
N SER A 91 21.23 18.15 27.66
CA SER A 91 20.26 19.07 27.03
C SER A 91 20.02 18.82 25.53
N LYS A 92 20.72 17.88 24.90
CA LYS A 92 20.58 17.57 23.47
C LYS A 92 19.38 16.69 23.15
N ASP A 93 18.97 15.77 24.02
CA ASP A 93 17.84 14.87 23.75
C ASP A 93 16.47 15.51 23.96
N LYS A 94 16.37 16.54 24.83
CA LYS A 94 15.14 17.33 25.00
C LYS A 94 14.89 18.27 23.83
N GLN A 95 15.93 18.73 23.16
CA GLN A 95 15.82 19.61 21.98
C GLN A 95 15.44 18.83 20.72
N ALA A 96 15.85 17.57 20.59
CA ALA A 96 15.50 16.72 19.46
C ALA A 96 13.99 16.35 19.44
N SER A 97 13.38 16.07 20.60
CA SER A 97 11.93 15.76 20.66
C SER A 97 11.06 17.00 20.48
N PHE A 98 11.55 18.20 20.80
CA PHE A 98 10.84 19.45 20.62
C PHE A 98 10.92 19.99 19.19
N ILE A 99 12.00 19.68 18.48
CA ILE A 99 12.20 20.02 17.07
C ILE A 99 11.33 19.12 16.16
N LEU A 100 11.13 17.84 16.52
CA LEU A 100 10.28 16.91 15.75
C LEU A 100 8.80 17.31 15.68
N ALA A 101 8.28 18.01 16.68
CA ALA A 101 6.90 18.50 16.67
C ALA A 101 6.72 19.78 15.83
N LYS A 102 7.77 20.57 15.67
CA LYS A 102 7.73 21.86 14.96
C LYS A 102 7.81 21.70 13.43
N ASP A 103 8.44 20.64 12.93
CA ASP A 103 8.69 20.42 11.51
C ASP A 103 7.55 19.69 10.77
N LEU A 104 6.55 19.18 11.49
CA LEU A 104 5.34 18.58 10.88
C LEU A 104 4.34 19.63 10.35
N ILE A 105 4.58 20.91 10.64
CA ILE A 105 3.74 22.03 10.19
C ILE A 105 4.43 22.72 9.01
N MET A 106 4.62 22.00 7.92
CA MET A 106 5.14 22.59 6.70
C MET A 106 4.06 23.29 5.90
N GLY A 107 4.18 24.59 5.78
CA GLY A 107 3.36 25.45 4.94
C GLY A 107 2.58 26.55 5.66
N ILE A 108 2.77 26.73 6.97
CA ILE A 108 2.14 27.83 7.71
C ILE A 108 3.22 28.72 8.32
N LYS A 109 3.81 29.57 7.52
CA LYS A 109 4.37 30.82 8.02
C LYS A 109 3.20 31.79 8.20
N GLU A 110 2.96 32.24 9.43
CA GLU A 110 2.21 33.46 9.83
C GLU A 110 0.74 33.32 10.28
N GLU A 111 -0.01 32.25 10.06
CA GLU A 111 -1.46 32.25 10.27
C GLU A 111 -1.94 31.88 11.69
N CYS A 112 -1.06 31.43 12.59
CA CYS A 112 -1.44 31.08 13.97
C CYS A 112 -1.11 32.19 14.99
N ILE A 113 -0.97 33.44 14.55
CA ILE A 113 -0.71 34.59 15.41
C ILE A 113 -2.04 35.31 15.72
N LEU A 114 -2.33 35.49 17.01
CA LEU A 114 -3.45 36.29 17.45
C LEU A 114 -3.08 37.77 17.30
N THR A 115 -3.91 38.50 16.60
CA THR A 115 -3.77 39.98 16.48
C THR A 115 -4.29 40.66 17.75
N GLU A 116 -3.94 41.92 17.96
CA GLU A 116 -4.47 42.72 19.08
C GLU A 116 -6.00 42.88 19.02
N GLU A 117 -6.58 42.87 17.80
CA GLU A 117 -8.04 42.89 17.61
C GLU A 117 -8.67 41.56 18.03
N ASP A 118 -8.03 40.44 17.74
CA ASP A 118 -8.48 39.10 18.18
C ASP A 118 -8.53 39.04 19.71
N ILE A 119 -7.50 39.56 20.37
CA ILE A 119 -7.40 39.57 21.84
C ILE A 119 -8.47 40.50 22.48
N LYS A 120 -8.80 41.61 21.83
CA LYS A 120 -9.90 42.48 22.30
C LYS A 120 -11.25 41.79 22.18
N MET A 121 -11.50 41.07 21.10
CA MET A 121 -12.76 40.33 20.89
C MET A 121 -12.83 39.05 21.73
N TYR A 122 -11.70 38.42 21.98
CA TYR A 122 -11.60 37.15 22.72
C TYR A 122 -10.62 37.28 23.90
N PRO A 123 -10.94 38.02 24.96
CA PRO A 123 -10.00 38.36 26.03
C PRO A 123 -9.46 37.15 26.79
N ASN A 124 -10.20 36.03 26.79
CA ASN A 124 -9.80 34.80 27.47
C ASN A 124 -8.94 33.89 26.61
N CYS A 125 -8.77 34.14 25.31
CA CYS A 125 -8.06 33.26 24.41
C CYS A 125 -6.61 33.01 24.84
N ARG A 126 -5.85 34.09 25.14
CA ARG A 126 -4.43 33.97 25.52
C ARG A 126 -4.23 33.23 26.86
N SER A 127 -5.11 33.48 27.84
CA SER A 127 -5.05 32.76 29.13
C SER A 127 -5.38 31.28 28.99
N LYS A 128 -6.34 30.94 28.13
CA LYS A 128 -6.71 29.55 27.82
C LYS A 128 -5.62 28.83 27.03
N MET A 129 -4.97 29.48 26.08
CA MET A 129 -3.80 28.94 25.39
C MET A 129 -2.66 28.59 26.35
N TYR A 130 -2.38 29.55 27.29
CA TYR A 130 -1.37 29.31 28.31
C TYR A 130 -1.74 28.10 29.19
N TRP A 131 -3.00 27.97 29.59
CA TRP A 131 -3.47 26.79 30.33
C TRP A 131 -3.29 25.51 29.50
N MET A 132 -3.72 25.49 28.23
CA MET A 132 -3.56 24.37 27.31
C MET A 132 -2.11 23.95 27.16
N SER A 133 -1.17 24.87 27.04
CA SER A 133 0.25 24.58 26.92
C SER A 133 0.81 23.73 28.08
N LYS A 134 0.19 23.81 29.27
CA LYS A 134 0.58 23.04 30.45
C LYS A 134 -0.23 21.78 30.63
N MET A 135 -1.50 21.78 30.23
CA MET A 135 -2.47 20.77 30.62
C MET A 135 -3.00 19.89 29.49
N TRP A 136 -2.65 20.13 28.23
CA TRP A 136 -3.20 19.37 27.10
C TRP A 136 -2.92 17.84 27.17
N LYS A 137 -1.85 17.42 27.87
CA LYS A 137 -1.53 16.01 28.10
C LYS A 137 -2.28 15.39 29.28
N SER A 138 -3.03 16.16 30.04
CA SER A 138 -3.77 15.67 31.21
C SER A 138 -4.91 14.74 30.84
N ASP A 139 -5.41 14.83 29.60
CA ASP A 139 -6.45 13.95 29.08
C ASP A 139 -6.18 13.62 27.60
N ASN A 140 -6.29 12.33 27.24
CA ASN A 140 -6.18 11.83 25.88
C ASN A 140 -7.28 12.37 24.94
N CYS A 141 -8.35 12.91 25.48
CA CYS A 141 -9.43 13.54 24.75
C CYS A 141 -8.93 14.71 23.89
N TYR A 142 -8.01 15.52 24.39
CA TYR A 142 -7.43 16.62 23.62
C TYR A 142 -6.74 16.15 22.34
N ALA A 143 -6.00 15.05 22.42
CA ALA A 143 -5.39 14.45 21.23
C ALA A 143 -6.42 13.97 20.21
N SER A 144 -7.61 13.51 20.66
CA SER A 144 -8.70 13.09 19.76
C SER A 144 -9.33 14.28 18.99
N TYR A 145 -9.26 15.48 19.56
CA TYR A 145 -9.64 16.73 18.89
C TYR A 145 -8.49 17.38 18.10
N GLY A 146 -7.37 16.70 17.98
CA GLY A 146 -6.25 17.16 17.17
C GLY A 146 -5.28 18.11 17.89
N VAL A 147 -5.31 18.14 19.22
CA VAL A 147 -4.34 18.92 20.01
C VAL A 147 -3.03 18.15 20.11
N ASP A 148 -1.94 18.74 19.60
CA ASP A 148 -0.60 18.12 19.52
C ASP A 148 0.47 18.83 20.36
N GLY A 149 0.09 19.88 21.06
CA GLY A 149 0.98 20.69 21.88
C GLY A 149 1.53 21.94 21.19
N SER A 150 1.15 22.19 19.93
CA SER A 150 1.48 23.44 19.22
C SER A 150 0.46 24.54 19.53
N ASP A 151 0.90 25.80 19.49
CA ASP A 151 0.03 26.97 19.68
C ASP A 151 -1.11 26.97 18.65
N CYS A 152 -0.86 26.56 17.42
CA CYS A 152 -1.88 26.41 16.38
C CYS A 152 -2.97 25.42 16.79
N SER A 153 -2.59 24.26 17.32
CA SER A 153 -3.55 23.24 17.74
C SER A 153 -4.39 23.71 18.92
N PHE A 154 -3.81 24.48 19.83
CA PHE A 154 -4.53 25.09 20.95
C PHE A 154 -5.54 26.11 20.45
N ILE A 155 -5.13 27.03 19.57
CA ILE A 155 -6.04 28.04 19.01
C ILE A 155 -7.19 27.39 18.26
N MET A 156 -6.92 26.37 17.43
CA MET A 156 -7.95 25.64 16.68
C MET A 156 -8.96 24.98 17.61
N TYR A 157 -8.48 24.24 18.61
CA TYR A 157 -9.35 23.60 19.60
C TYR A 157 -10.20 24.63 20.36
N LEU A 158 -9.56 25.68 20.86
CA LEU A 158 -10.23 26.75 21.62
C LEU A 158 -11.20 27.58 20.77
N SER A 159 -11.01 27.63 19.44
CA SER A 159 -11.92 28.36 18.55
C SER A 159 -13.09 27.50 18.08
N GLU A 160 -12.85 26.24 17.75
CA GLU A 160 -13.87 25.39 17.13
C GLU A 160 -14.70 24.62 18.16
N VAL A 161 -14.09 24.20 19.27
CA VAL A 161 -14.75 23.37 20.28
C VAL A 161 -15.25 24.20 21.46
N GLU A 162 -14.43 25.07 22.00
CA GLU A 162 -14.76 25.80 23.20
C GLU A 162 -15.19 27.27 22.99
N GLY A 163 -14.94 27.84 21.83
CA GLY A 163 -15.36 29.21 21.47
C GLY A 163 -14.62 30.33 22.21
N PHE A 164 -13.47 30.07 22.84
CA PHE A 164 -12.66 31.07 23.54
C PHE A 164 -11.71 31.87 22.64
N CYS A 165 -11.42 31.35 21.45
CA CYS A 165 -10.55 31.98 20.47
C CYS A 165 -11.31 32.29 19.17
N PRO A 166 -10.83 33.23 18.34
CA PRO A 166 -11.50 33.61 17.11
C PRO A 166 -11.52 32.45 16.12
N LYS A 167 -12.67 32.24 15.45
CA LYS A 167 -12.76 31.34 14.30
C LYS A 167 -12.10 32.02 13.10
N LYS A 168 -10.82 31.86 12.95
CA LYS A 168 -10.13 32.24 11.72
C LYS A 168 -10.28 31.11 10.68
N ALA A 169 -10.35 31.50 9.43
CA ALA A 169 -10.13 30.56 8.34
C ALA A 169 -8.63 30.12 8.37
N TRP A 170 -8.28 29.30 9.33
CA TRP A 170 -6.99 28.62 9.39
C TRP A 170 -6.92 27.69 8.19
N SER A 171 -6.78 28.32 7.03
CA SER A 171 -6.96 27.69 5.74
C SER A 171 -6.00 26.53 5.63
N GLY A 172 -6.51 25.36 5.95
CA GLY A 172 -6.07 24.15 5.31
C GLY A 172 -5.07 23.26 6.00
N SER A 173 -4.54 23.50 7.17
CA SER A 173 -3.80 22.46 7.88
C SER A 173 -4.74 21.62 8.74
N LYS A 174 -5.47 20.71 8.11
CA LYS A 174 -5.96 19.55 8.84
C LYS A 174 -4.70 18.91 9.45
N GLN A 175 -4.64 18.89 10.78
CA GLN A 175 -3.56 18.22 11.47
C GLN A 175 -3.48 16.78 11.01
N LEU A 176 -2.37 16.40 10.38
CA LEU A 176 -2.14 15.06 9.88
C LEU A 176 -1.77 14.14 11.06
N ASN A 177 -2.77 13.72 11.81
CA ASN A 177 -2.60 12.80 12.93
C ASN A 177 -3.36 11.50 12.73
N LEU A 178 -2.96 10.47 13.47
CA LEU A 178 -3.55 9.14 13.36
C LEU A 178 -5.06 9.14 13.63
N ASN A 179 -5.52 9.90 14.65
CA ASN A 179 -6.93 9.88 15.02
C ASN A 179 -7.81 10.46 13.92
N SER A 180 -7.39 11.55 13.27
CA SER A 180 -8.12 12.12 12.14
C SER A 180 -8.18 11.15 10.94
N LEU A 181 -7.11 10.41 10.67
CA LEU A 181 -7.12 9.34 9.65
C LEU A 181 -8.07 8.21 10.04
N MET A 182 -8.06 7.79 11.32
CA MET A 182 -8.94 6.71 11.80
C MET A 182 -10.43 7.07 11.69
N GLN A 183 -10.81 8.35 11.80
CA GLN A 183 -12.18 8.80 11.59
C GLN A 183 -12.65 8.64 10.14
N LEU A 184 -11.75 8.76 9.16
CA LEU A 184 -12.07 8.51 7.74
C LEU A 184 -12.31 7.01 7.45
N LEU A 185 -11.87 6.12 8.34
CA LEU A 185 -11.99 4.67 8.21
C LEU A 185 -13.08 4.10 9.12
N ILE A 186 -14.21 4.80 9.20
CA ILE A 186 -15.39 4.36 9.92
C ILE A 186 -16.55 4.29 8.93
N ASP A 187 -17.17 3.11 8.82
CA ASP A 187 -18.44 2.94 8.11
C ASP A 187 -19.53 2.66 9.14
N PRO A 188 -20.59 3.48 9.23
CA PRO A 188 -21.67 3.28 10.20
C PRO A 188 -22.39 1.93 10.07
N ASN A 189 -22.45 1.40 8.83
CA ASN A 189 -23.14 0.16 8.52
C ASN A 189 -22.25 -1.08 8.56
N GLU A 190 -20.91 -0.88 8.50
CA GLU A 190 -19.93 -1.97 8.42
C GLU A 190 -18.74 -1.69 9.35
N ARG A 191 -18.97 -1.70 10.66
CA ARG A 191 -17.97 -1.34 11.67
C ARG A 191 -16.64 -2.08 11.54
N GLN A 192 -16.65 -3.32 11.06
CA GLN A 192 -15.45 -4.14 10.88
C GLN A 192 -14.83 -4.04 9.48
N GLY A 193 -15.46 -3.34 8.54
CA GLY A 193 -15.02 -3.30 7.14
C GLY A 193 -13.55 -2.91 6.97
N TYR A 194 -13.08 -1.96 7.79
CA TYR A 194 -11.70 -1.46 7.76
C TYR A 194 -10.81 -2.00 8.88
N ALA A 195 -11.23 -2.99 9.66
CA ALA A 195 -10.54 -3.37 10.90
C ALA A 195 -9.06 -3.72 10.67
N TRP A 196 -8.75 -4.52 9.67
CA TRP A 196 -7.38 -4.90 9.35
C TRP A 196 -6.54 -3.71 8.86
N ILE A 197 -7.12 -2.87 8.00
CA ILE A 197 -6.48 -1.65 7.47
C ILE A 197 -6.12 -0.71 8.63
N ARG A 198 -7.07 -0.45 9.52
CA ARG A 198 -6.85 0.39 10.72
C ARG A 198 -5.74 -0.17 11.60
N MET A 199 -5.74 -1.48 11.86
CA MET A 199 -4.71 -2.14 12.64
C MET A 199 -3.31 -1.95 12.02
N ARG A 200 -3.16 -2.18 10.71
CA ARG A 200 -1.88 -2.00 10.01
C ARG A 200 -1.42 -0.54 10.05
N ILE A 201 -2.30 0.40 9.70
CA ILE A 201 -1.97 1.82 9.73
C ILE A 201 -1.52 2.25 11.13
N THR A 202 -2.25 1.86 12.17
CA THR A 202 -1.90 2.20 13.57
C THR A 202 -0.51 1.66 13.94
N ARG A 203 -0.22 0.41 13.60
CA ARG A 203 1.06 -0.23 13.90
C ARG A 203 2.24 0.46 13.20
N MET A 204 2.05 0.90 11.96
CA MET A 204 3.10 1.51 11.16
C MET A 204 3.15 3.04 11.25
N TRP A 205 2.24 3.67 11.99
CA TRP A 205 2.07 5.13 11.98
C TRP A 205 3.34 5.92 12.33
N SER A 206 4.09 5.49 13.35
CA SER A 206 5.33 6.16 13.75
C SER A 206 6.38 6.20 12.63
N ARG A 207 6.51 5.13 11.87
CA ARG A 207 7.42 5.03 10.72
C ARG A 207 6.95 5.93 9.58
N TRP A 208 5.66 5.89 9.27
CA TRP A 208 5.04 6.75 8.26
C TRP A 208 5.22 8.23 8.58
N SER A 209 4.97 8.64 9.83
CA SER A 209 5.13 10.04 10.27
C SER A 209 6.60 10.48 10.17
N ALA A 210 7.52 9.63 10.61
CA ALA A 210 8.95 9.91 10.51
C ALA A 210 9.41 10.06 9.05
N ALA A 211 8.97 9.19 8.16
CA ALA A 211 9.28 9.25 6.73
C ALA A 211 8.73 10.55 6.09
N ALA A 212 7.47 10.90 6.37
CA ALA A 212 6.86 12.13 5.89
C ALA A 212 7.63 13.36 6.38
N THR A 213 8.07 13.38 7.65
CA THR A 213 8.88 14.46 8.23
C THR A 213 10.24 14.59 7.53
N ARG A 214 10.93 13.47 7.25
CA ARG A 214 12.20 13.52 6.52
C ARG A 214 12.03 14.10 5.12
N LEU A 215 11.02 13.63 4.39
CA LEU A 215 10.76 14.09 3.03
C LEU A 215 10.25 15.54 2.95
N SER A 216 9.56 16.03 3.98
CA SER A 216 9.02 17.39 4.02
C SER A 216 10.07 18.48 3.87
N LYS A 217 11.34 18.15 4.08
CA LYS A 217 12.50 19.06 3.91
C LYS A 217 12.86 19.31 2.44
N HIS A 218 12.29 18.56 1.51
CA HIS A 218 12.56 18.70 0.09
C HIS A 218 11.55 19.65 -0.59
N ASP A 219 12.01 20.54 -1.45
CA ASP A 219 11.21 21.58 -2.11
C ASP A 219 10.03 21.02 -2.90
N TYR A 220 10.20 19.87 -3.57
CA TYR A 220 9.13 19.22 -4.33
C TYR A 220 7.97 18.74 -3.45
N MET A 221 8.21 18.55 -2.14
CA MET A 221 7.15 18.20 -1.19
C MET A 221 6.42 19.45 -0.67
N ALA A 222 7.07 20.63 -0.66
CA ALA A 222 6.49 21.88 -0.18
C ALA A 222 5.47 22.47 -1.16
N ASN A 223 5.71 22.35 -2.47
CA ASN A 223 4.93 23.04 -3.53
C ASN A 223 3.82 22.18 -4.16
N ARG A 224 3.47 21.02 -3.55
CA ARG A 224 2.45 20.13 -4.10
C ARG A 224 1.04 20.71 -4.03
N SER A 225 0.23 20.47 -5.07
CA SER A 225 -1.17 20.88 -5.11
C SER A 225 -2.06 19.88 -4.37
N LYS A 226 -2.92 20.39 -3.48
CA LYS A 226 -3.89 19.56 -2.78
C LYS A 226 -4.97 19.06 -3.73
N LYS A 227 -5.26 17.75 -3.69
CA LYS A 227 -6.29 17.12 -4.52
C LYS A 227 -7.44 16.60 -3.65
N LYS A 228 -8.66 16.61 -4.21
CA LYS A 228 -9.82 15.90 -3.65
C LYS A 228 -9.82 14.49 -4.22
N ILE A 229 -9.67 13.48 -3.38
CA ILE A 229 -9.48 12.10 -3.80
C ILE A 229 -10.57 11.21 -3.20
N LEU A 230 -11.29 10.50 -4.06
CA LEU A 230 -12.22 9.45 -3.67
C LEU A 230 -11.50 8.10 -3.68
N VAL A 231 -11.55 7.39 -2.56
CA VAL A 231 -10.99 6.05 -2.39
C VAL A 231 -12.14 5.08 -2.16
N HIS A 232 -12.41 4.21 -3.15
CA HIS A 232 -13.48 3.22 -3.07
C HIS A 232 -12.92 1.80 -3.09
N LEU A 233 -13.01 1.11 -1.94
CA LEU A 233 -12.52 -0.26 -1.78
C LEU A 233 -13.63 -1.25 -2.13
N GLY A 234 -13.80 -1.50 -3.43
CA GLY A 234 -14.88 -2.34 -3.95
C GLY A 234 -14.85 -3.78 -3.44
N LEU A 235 -13.64 -4.35 -3.28
CA LEU A 235 -13.43 -5.69 -2.74
C LEU A 235 -13.99 -5.88 -1.32
N LEU A 236 -13.92 -4.84 -0.49
CA LEU A 236 -14.40 -4.89 0.90
C LEU A 236 -15.91 -4.70 1.01
N SER A 237 -16.58 -4.28 -0.06
CA SER A 237 -18.04 -4.09 -0.02
C SER A 237 -18.78 -5.42 0.09
N LYS A 238 -19.88 -5.46 0.83
CA LYS A 238 -20.79 -6.64 0.90
C LYS A 238 -21.29 -7.05 -0.48
N GLN A 239 -21.52 -6.07 -1.35
CA GLN A 239 -22.02 -6.27 -2.72
C GLN A 239 -21.00 -6.93 -3.64
N SER A 240 -19.72 -7.03 -3.22
CA SER A 240 -18.71 -7.77 -3.97
C SER A 240 -18.98 -9.28 -4.00
N GLY A 241 -19.62 -9.80 -2.97
CA GLY A 241 -19.86 -11.25 -2.77
C GLY A 241 -18.60 -12.05 -2.36
N TRP A 242 -17.43 -11.39 -2.28
CA TRP A 242 -16.15 -12.05 -1.97
C TRP A 242 -15.91 -12.30 -0.49
N LYS A 243 -16.74 -11.72 0.39
CA LYS A 243 -16.61 -11.82 1.86
C LYS A 243 -15.21 -11.47 2.37
N PHE A 244 -14.56 -10.49 1.72
CA PHE A 244 -13.19 -10.08 2.06
C PHE A 244 -13.13 -9.46 3.45
N ALA A 245 -14.10 -8.60 3.76
CA ALA A 245 -14.20 -7.94 5.06
C ALA A 245 -14.38 -8.96 6.21
N GLU A 246 -15.20 -10.00 6.00
CA GLU A 246 -15.48 -11.03 7.00
C GLU A 246 -14.31 -12.00 7.20
N ASN A 247 -13.45 -12.15 6.20
CA ASN A 247 -12.34 -13.11 6.21
C ASN A 247 -10.96 -12.48 6.42
N GLN A 248 -10.88 -11.16 6.65
CA GLN A 248 -9.61 -10.43 6.75
C GLN A 248 -8.66 -10.94 7.86
N PHE A 249 -9.17 -11.60 8.90
CA PHE A 249 -8.37 -12.21 9.99
C PHE A 249 -8.27 -13.73 9.91
N LYS A 250 -8.78 -14.36 8.85
CA LYS A 250 -8.83 -15.82 8.70
C LYS A 250 -7.84 -16.36 7.67
N GLY A 251 -6.71 -15.69 7.49
CA GLY A 251 -5.70 -16.12 6.50
C GLY A 251 -6.06 -15.82 5.04
N GLY A 252 -6.98 -14.87 4.79
CA GLY A 252 -7.36 -14.42 3.45
C GLY A 252 -6.21 -13.76 2.67
N PRO A 253 -6.43 -13.33 1.43
CA PRO A 253 -5.42 -12.63 0.63
C PRO A 253 -5.18 -11.22 1.22
N LEU A 254 -4.13 -11.09 2.02
CA LEU A 254 -3.81 -9.85 2.73
C LEU A 254 -3.01 -8.86 1.86
N GLY A 255 -2.47 -9.28 0.71
CA GLY A 255 -1.67 -8.43 -0.16
C GLY A 255 -2.42 -7.17 -0.62
N GLU A 256 -3.68 -7.33 -1.00
CA GLU A 256 -4.54 -6.21 -1.40
C GLU A 256 -4.81 -5.26 -0.23
N LEU A 257 -5.00 -5.78 0.99
CA LEU A 257 -5.20 -4.95 2.18
C LEU A 257 -3.93 -4.19 2.57
N VAL A 258 -2.75 -4.79 2.41
CA VAL A 258 -1.45 -4.11 2.56
C VAL A 258 -1.40 -2.92 1.62
N GLN A 259 -1.67 -3.14 0.33
CA GLN A 259 -1.60 -2.10 -0.69
C GLN A 259 -2.59 -0.95 -0.41
N TRP A 260 -3.83 -1.26 -0.02
CA TRP A 260 -4.84 -0.27 0.36
C TRP A 260 -4.43 0.54 1.59
N SER A 261 -3.92 -0.13 2.63
CA SER A 261 -3.48 0.54 3.87
C SER A 261 -2.38 1.55 3.60
N ASP A 262 -1.40 1.14 2.80
CA ASP A 262 -0.24 1.95 2.49
C ASP A 262 -0.59 3.11 1.55
N LEU A 263 -1.49 2.88 0.57
CA LEU A 263 -2.03 3.96 -0.27
C LEU A 263 -2.79 5.00 0.56
N ILE A 264 -3.67 4.58 1.45
CA ILE A 264 -4.46 5.49 2.30
C ILE A 264 -3.54 6.31 3.20
N SER A 265 -2.55 5.67 3.85
CA SER A 265 -1.54 6.36 4.66
C SER A 265 -0.77 7.40 3.84
N THR A 266 -0.33 7.01 2.64
CA THR A 266 0.42 7.88 1.73
C THR A 266 -0.41 9.10 1.30
N LEU A 267 -1.63 8.89 0.82
CA LEU A 267 -2.50 9.97 0.36
C LEU A 267 -2.83 10.97 1.48
N TYR A 268 -3.04 10.45 2.69
CA TYR A 268 -3.31 11.26 3.86
C TYR A 268 -2.11 12.11 4.27
N LEU A 269 -0.91 11.49 4.37
CA LEU A 269 0.33 12.18 4.74
C LEU A 269 0.80 13.17 3.68
N LEU A 270 0.45 12.95 2.41
CA LEU A 270 0.63 13.95 1.34
C LEU A 270 -0.35 15.14 1.46
N GLY A 271 -1.27 15.13 2.43
CA GLY A 271 -2.16 16.26 2.73
C GLY A 271 -3.35 16.41 1.79
N HIS A 272 -3.71 15.38 1.03
CA HIS A 272 -4.87 15.39 0.14
C HIS A 272 -6.19 15.32 0.91
N ASP A 273 -7.27 15.82 0.31
CA ASP A 273 -8.62 15.74 0.87
C ASP A 273 -9.25 14.40 0.47
N LEU A 274 -9.41 13.50 1.46
CA LEU A 274 -9.81 12.13 1.22
C LEU A 274 -11.27 11.89 1.58
N THR A 275 -11.97 11.21 0.69
CA THR A 275 -13.24 10.54 0.96
C THR A 275 -13.02 9.05 0.78
N ILE A 276 -13.20 8.25 1.83
CA ILE A 276 -12.95 6.79 1.81
C ILE A 276 -14.29 6.07 1.99
N THR A 277 -14.59 5.09 1.14
CA THR A 277 -15.84 4.34 1.24
C THR A 277 -15.72 2.89 0.75
N ILE A 278 -16.40 1.98 1.45
CA ILE A 278 -16.69 0.61 1.00
C ILE A 278 -18.15 0.50 0.53
N SER A 279 -18.95 1.54 0.76
CA SER A 279 -20.34 1.57 0.35
C SER A 279 -20.50 2.01 -1.10
N TYR A 280 -20.93 1.09 -1.92
CA TYR A 280 -21.25 1.35 -3.30
C TYR A 280 -22.42 2.34 -3.50
N LEU A 281 -23.29 2.51 -2.51
CA LEU A 281 -24.39 3.48 -2.55
C LEU A 281 -23.88 4.92 -2.43
N LEU A 282 -22.82 5.14 -1.66
CA LEU A 282 -22.26 6.47 -1.43
C LEU A 282 -21.44 7.00 -2.62
N ILE A 283 -21.05 6.15 -3.57
CA ILE A 283 -20.31 6.61 -4.77
C ILE A 283 -21.06 7.73 -5.50
N LEU A 284 -22.39 7.62 -5.62
CA LEU A 284 -23.20 8.59 -6.35
C LEU A 284 -23.35 9.93 -5.64
N SER A 285 -23.34 9.93 -4.30
CA SER A 285 -23.46 11.19 -3.53
C SER A 285 -22.22 12.09 -3.71
N HIS A 286 -21.07 11.49 -4.01
CA HIS A 286 -19.81 12.20 -4.25
C HIS A 286 -19.58 12.57 -5.72
N LEU A 287 -20.40 12.05 -6.65
CA LEU A 287 -20.27 12.28 -8.08
C LEU A 287 -21.60 12.74 -8.67
N PRO A 288 -21.82 14.05 -8.73
CA PRO A 288 -23.08 14.58 -9.29
C PRO A 288 -23.26 14.19 -10.75
N ALA A 289 -24.52 14.16 -11.20
CA ALA A 289 -24.86 13.87 -12.60
C ALA A 289 -24.07 14.78 -13.55
N ALA A 290 -23.09 14.22 -14.23
CA ALA A 290 -22.23 14.97 -15.14
C ALA A 290 -22.97 15.23 -16.46
N LYS A 291 -23.21 16.48 -16.79
CA LYS A 291 -23.77 16.87 -18.09
C LYS A 291 -22.72 16.82 -19.20
N SER A 292 -21.45 17.00 -18.88
CA SER A 292 -20.34 17.03 -19.84
C SER A 292 -19.18 16.11 -19.39
N PRO A 293 -18.30 15.67 -20.29
CA PRO A 293 -17.06 14.97 -19.93
C PRO A 293 -16.21 15.75 -18.93
N CYS A 294 -15.45 15.07 -18.07
CA CYS A 294 -14.57 15.71 -17.08
C CYS A 294 -13.56 16.66 -17.71
N GLN A 295 -13.09 16.35 -18.91
CA GLN A 295 -12.15 17.17 -19.68
C GLN A 295 -12.60 18.61 -19.94
N SER A 296 -13.93 18.85 -20.00
CA SER A 296 -14.51 20.18 -20.25
C SER A 296 -14.95 20.91 -18.98
N ARG A 297 -14.67 20.39 -17.79
CA ARG A 297 -15.11 20.99 -16.51
C ARG A 297 -14.05 21.92 -15.94
N LYS A 298 -14.45 23.14 -15.57
CA LYS A 298 -13.62 24.08 -14.83
C LYS A 298 -13.39 23.66 -13.38
N GLU A 299 -14.40 23.02 -12.74
CA GLU A 299 -14.32 22.52 -11.39
C GLU A 299 -14.82 21.07 -11.34
N LEU A 300 -13.98 20.16 -10.90
CA LEU A 300 -14.31 18.76 -10.69
C LEU A 300 -14.73 18.52 -9.23
N PRO A 301 -15.78 17.71 -8.97
CA PRO A 301 -16.17 17.36 -7.61
C PRO A 301 -15.08 16.55 -6.89
N VAL A 302 -14.38 15.69 -7.65
CA VAL A 302 -13.15 14.98 -7.24
C VAL A 302 -12.14 15.05 -8.35
N HIS A 303 -10.85 15.04 -8.01
CA HIS A 303 -9.76 15.10 -8.97
C HIS A 303 -9.27 13.69 -9.37
N ILE A 304 -9.30 12.74 -8.44
CA ILE A 304 -8.80 11.37 -8.62
C ILE A 304 -9.74 10.39 -7.93
N ILE A 305 -9.96 9.22 -8.54
CA ILE A 305 -10.73 8.11 -7.99
C ILE A 305 -9.85 6.87 -7.95
N TYR A 306 -9.40 6.47 -6.75
CA TYR A 306 -8.76 5.17 -6.55
C TYR A 306 -9.82 4.11 -6.27
N THR A 307 -9.76 3.00 -7.01
CA THR A 307 -10.61 1.84 -6.77
C THR A 307 -9.93 0.56 -7.27
N ASP A 308 -10.46 -0.61 -6.91
CA ASP A 308 -10.09 -1.88 -7.51
C ASP A 308 -11.00 -2.24 -8.69
N ILE A 309 -10.73 -3.36 -9.36
CA ILE A 309 -11.52 -3.79 -10.53
C ILE A 309 -12.97 -4.14 -10.16
N VAL A 310 -13.22 -4.57 -8.92
CA VAL A 310 -14.58 -4.85 -8.42
C VAL A 310 -15.33 -3.55 -8.25
N GLY A 311 -14.72 -2.54 -7.61
CA GLY A 311 -15.29 -1.21 -7.45
C GLY A 311 -15.53 -0.51 -8.80
N LEU A 312 -14.62 -0.66 -9.77
CA LEU A 312 -14.82 -0.18 -11.13
C LEU A 312 -16.07 -0.81 -11.77
N THR A 313 -16.27 -2.11 -11.57
CA THR A 313 -17.47 -2.81 -12.07
C THR A 313 -18.74 -2.31 -11.39
N GLN A 314 -18.68 -2.07 -10.08
CA GLN A 314 -19.80 -1.49 -9.32
C GLN A 314 -20.12 -0.08 -9.83
N PHE A 315 -19.11 0.74 -10.07
CA PHE A 315 -19.26 2.09 -10.62
C PHE A 315 -19.94 2.05 -12.00
N LYS A 316 -19.48 1.20 -12.92
CA LYS A 316 -20.06 1.04 -14.25
C LYS A 316 -21.53 0.63 -14.20
N LYS A 317 -21.91 -0.24 -13.27
CA LYS A 317 -23.32 -0.66 -13.08
C LYS A 317 -24.21 0.47 -12.57
N ARG A 318 -23.68 1.35 -11.71
CA ARG A 318 -24.44 2.43 -11.08
C ARG A 318 -24.57 3.67 -11.95
N VAL A 319 -23.48 4.08 -12.57
CA VAL A 319 -23.44 5.29 -13.39
C VAL A 319 -23.74 4.92 -14.84
N LYS A 320 -24.97 4.45 -15.10
CA LYS A 320 -25.44 4.07 -16.44
C LYS A 320 -25.23 5.22 -17.42
N GLY A 321 -24.46 4.97 -18.50
CA GLY A 321 -24.17 5.98 -19.53
C GLY A 321 -23.21 7.09 -19.11
N GLY A 322 -22.80 7.15 -17.82
CA GLY A 322 -21.93 8.21 -17.31
C GLY A 322 -20.47 7.82 -17.11
N TYR A 323 -20.13 6.54 -17.20
CA TYR A 323 -18.77 6.05 -16.94
C TYR A 323 -17.70 6.79 -17.78
N GLY A 324 -17.92 6.92 -19.09
CA GLY A 324 -16.99 7.62 -19.98
C GLY A 324 -16.70 9.08 -19.58
N LYS A 325 -17.63 9.70 -18.83
CA LYS A 325 -17.45 11.08 -18.35
C LYS A 325 -16.45 11.20 -17.20
N PHE A 326 -16.17 10.10 -16.51
CA PHE A 326 -15.26 10.04 -15.37
C PHE A 326 -14.06 9.13 -15.62
N SER A 327 -13.96 8.51 -16.81
CA SER A 327 -12.93 7.49 -17.11
C SER A 327 -11.50 7.96 -16.84
N CYS A 328 -11.18 9.21 -17.14
CA CYS A 328 -9.85 9.77 -16.92
C CYS A 328 -9.50 9.99 -15.43
N LEU A 329 -10.47 10.00 -14.51
CA LEU A 329 -10.22 10.19 -13.09
C LEU A 329 -9.76 8.90 -12.40
N PHE A 330 -10.04 7.73 -13.01
CA PHE A 330 -9.77 6.45 -12.37
C PHE A 330 -8.28 6.10 -12.27
N ARG A 331 -7.95 5.49 -11.15
CA ARG A 331 -6.70 4.79 -10.84
C ARG A 331 -7.09 3.44 -10.27
N ILE A 332 -6.78 2.38 -11.00
CA ILE A 332 -7.27 1.03 -10.70
C ILE A 332 -6.16 0.23 -10.02
N LEU A 333 -6.35 -0.16 -8.76
CA LEU A 333 -5.48 -1.13 -8.11
C LEU A 333 -5.68 -2.49 -8.78
N ASP A 334 -4.64 -2.98 -9.41
CA ASP A 334 -4.65 -4.17 -10.25
C ASP A 334 -3.50 -5.11 -9.92
N SER A 335 -3.81 -6.21 -9.24
CA SER A 335 -2.81 -7.20 -8.83
C SER A 335 -2.21 -7.98 -10.00
N PHE A 336 -2.82 -7.95 -11.20
CA PHE A 336 -2.36 -8.75 -12.34
C PHE A 336 -1.51 -7.98 -13.35
N GLY A 337 -1.69 -6.67 -13.45
CA GLY A 337 -1.08 -5.83 -14.45
C GLY A 337 -1.78 -5.98 -15.82
N THR A 338 -2.92 -5.30 -15.97
CA THR A 338 -3.72 -5.32 -17.21
C THR A 338 -2.94 -4.76 -18.38
N GLU A 339 -2.70 -5.60 -19.39
CA GLU A 339 -1.98 -5.22 -20.61
C GLU A 339 -2.91 -4.54 -21.64
N PRO A 340 -2.38 -3.65 -22.52
CA PRO A 340 -3.15 -2.93 -23.52
C PRO A 340 -4.01 -3.81 -24.42
N ALA A 341 -3.49 -4.96 -24.86
CA ALA A 341 -4.21 -5.91 -25.72
C ALA A 341 -5.50 -6.46 -25.08
N PHE A 342 -5.47 -6.69 -23.76
CA PHE A 342 -6.64 -7.17 -23.02
C PHE A 342 -7.56 -6.03 -22.57
N ASN A 343 -7.00 -4.85 -22.33
CA ASN A 343 -7.72 -3.67 -21.90
C ASN A 343 -8.60 -3.08 -23.02
N HIS A 344 -8.10 -3.04 -24.25
CA HIS A 344 -8.83 -2.54 -25.41
C HIS A 344 -9.91 -3.54 -25.85
N ARG A 345 -11.18 -3.23 -25.54
CA ARG A 345 -12.32 -4.16 -25.70
C ARG A 345 -12.47 -4.72 -27.12
N ASN A 346 -12.44 -3.85 -28.13
CA ASN A 346 -12.67 -4.28 -29.50
C ASN A 346 -11.50 -5.13 -30.03
N PHE A 347 -10.26 -4.73 -29.76
CA PHE A 347 -9.07 -5.53 -30.09
C PHE A 347 -9.10 -6.89 -29.39
N ALA A 348 -9.41 -6.92 -28.10
CA ALA A 348 -9.50 -8.16 -27.34
C ALA A 348 -10.59 -9.10 -27.85
N LYS A 349 -11.75 -8.58 -28.30
CA LYS A 349 -12.83 -9.36 -28.94
C LYS A 349 -12.37 -9.95 -30.26
N GLN A 350 -11.80 -9.12 -31.15
CA GLN A 350 -11.32 -9.56 -32.48
C GLN A 350 -10.25 -10.66 -32.38
N ASN A 351 -9.36 -10.55 -31.40
CA ASN A 351 -8.29 -11.51 -31.16
C ASN A 351 -8.68 -12.67 -30.24
N LYS A 352 -9.95 -12.76 -29.80
CA LYS A 352 -10.47 -13.82 -28.91
C LYS A 352 -9.76 -13.93 -27.56
N ILE A 353 -9.24 -12.80 -27.05
CA ILE A 353 -8.53 -12.71 -25.76
C ILE A 353 -9.29 -11.88 -24.71
N LEU A 354 -10.55 -11.48 -24.98
CA LEU A 354 -11.36 -10.74 -24.01
C LEU A 354 -11.60 -11.62 -22.78
N THR A 355 -11.28 -11.07 -21.63
CA THR A 355 -11.48 -11.70 -20.32
C THR A 355 -12.54 -10.96 -19.50
N SER A 356 -13.02 -11.58 -18.41
CA SER A 356 -13.98 -10.94 -17.50
C SER A 356 -13.42 -9.68 -16.79
N TRP A 357 -12.11 -9.57 -16.66
CA TRP A 357 -11.40 -8.46 -16.02
C TRP A 357 -10.86 -7.43 -17.03
N GLY A 358 -10.77 -7.81 -18.30
CA GLY A 358 -10.32 -6.95 -19.40
C GLY A 358 -11.42 -6.07 -19.99
N GLY A 359 -11.12 -5.43 -21.13
CA GLY A 359 -12.08 -4.61 -21.88
C GLY A 359 -12.54 -3.36 -21.13
N GLN A 360 -11.65 -2.74 -20.39
CA GLN A 360 -11.97 -1.57 -19.58
C GLN A 360 -11.91 -0.27 -20.39
N ASP A 361 -11.16 -0.24 -21.50
CA ASP A 361 -10.94 0.91 -22.38
C ASP A 361 -10.39 2.15 -21.62
N LEU A 362 -9.48 1.91 -20.68
CA LEU A 362 -8.74 2.91 -19.94
C LEU A 362 -7.31 3.04 -20.49
N LEU A 363 -6.61 4.12 -20.18
CA LEU A 363 -5.19 4.21 -20.48
C LEU A 363 -4.41 3.19 -19.65
N PRO A 364 -3.42 2.48 -20.22
CA PRO A 364 -2.67 1.45 -19.49
C PRO A 364 -2.03 1.95 -18.19
N ARG A 365 -1.58 3.19 -18.15
CA ARG A 365 -1.03 3.85 -16.95
C ARG A 365 -2.05 4.10 -15.83
N GLN A 366 -3.33 3.96 -16.08
CA GLN A 366 -4.38 4.05 -15.05
C GLN A 366 -4.47 2.78 -14.19
N PHE A 367 -3.79 1.68 -14.57
CA PHE A 367 -3.69 0.46 -13.77
C PHE A 367 -2.44 0.53 -12.89
N PHE A 368 -2.64 0.40 -11.57
CA PHE A 368 -1.62 0.53 -10.54
C PHE A 368 -1.31 -0.84 -9.94
N THR A 369 -0.07 -1.28 -10.08
CA THR A 369 0.35 -2.63 -9.70
C THR A 369 1.17 -2.65 -8.42
N MET A 370 1.17 -3.80 -7.74
CA MET A 370 1.94 -4.04 -6.51
C MET A 370 3.44 -4.21 -6.79
N PHE A 371 3.76 -4.78 -7.95
CA PHE A 371 5.13 -4.95 -8.45
C PHE A 371 5.22 -4.31 -9.85
N PRO A 372 6.41 -4.00 -10.35
CA PRO A 372 6.58 -3.46 -11.69
C PRO A 372 6.40 -4.56 -12.76
N HIS A 373 5.17 -5.06 -12.88
CA HIS A 373 4.80 -6.18 -13.77
C HIS A 373 5.05 -5.88 -15.23
N SER A 374 4.74 -4.67 -15.64
CA SER A 374 4.89 -4.17 -17.00
C SER A 374 5.14 -2.67 -16.98
N PRO A 375 6.02 -2.13 -17.84
CA PRO A 375 6.18 -0.70 -18.00
C PRO A 375 4.91 0.02 -18.48
N ASP A 376 3.95 -0.71 -19.05
CA ASP A 376 2.67 -0.15 -19.51
C ASP A 376 1.78 0.30 -18.34
N ASN A 377 1.94 -0.29 -17.15
CA ASN A 377 1.19 0.06 -15.96
C ASN A 377 1.97 1.02 -15.04
N SER A 378 1.28 1.66 -14.12
CA SER A 378 1.90 2.45 -13.06
C SER A 378 2.29 1.54 -11.89
N PHE A 379 3.55 1.53 -11.50
CA PHE A 379 4.02 0.78 -10.35
C PHE A 379 3.72 1.57 -9.08
N MET A 380 2.74 1.15 -8.30
CA MET A 380 2.39 1.75 -7.01
C MET A 380 3.22 1.18 -5.87
N GLY A 381 3.39 -0.14 -5.83
CA GLY A 381 4.04 -0.83 -4.73
C GLY A 381 3.20 -0.89 -3.46
N PHE A 382 3.89 -1.13 -2.37
CA PHE A 382 3.43 -1.17 -0.98
C PHE A 382 4.63 -0.95 -0.08
N VAL A 383 4.44 -0.85 1.24
CA VAL A 383 5.54 -0.73 2.20
C VAL A 383 5.80 -2.07 2.87
N VAL A 384 7.07 -2.48 2.91
CA VAL A 384 7.51 -3.66 3.62
C VAL A 384 7.76 -3.31 5.08
N GLU A 385 7.11 -4.04 5.99
CA GLU A 385 7.30 -3.85 7.42
C GLU A 385 8.63 -4.46 7.86
N GLN A 386 9.53 -3.62 8.39
CA GLN A 386 10.83 -4.01 8.91
C GLN A 386 10.95 -3.62 10.38
N HIS A 387 11.25 -4.57 11.24
CA HIS A 387 11.37 -4.35 12.69
C HIS A 387 12.82 -4.27 13.18
N LEU A 388 13.78 -4.60 12.32
CA LEU A 388 15.19 -4.61 12.68
C LEU A 388 15.84 -3.27 12.33
N ASN A 389 16.34 -2.55 13.32
CA ASN A 389 17.33 -1.53 13.07
C ASN A 389 18.64 -2.22 12.67
N ASN A 390 19.36 -1.67 11.70
CA ASN A 390 20.63 -2.22 11.19
C ASN A 390 21.70 -2.44 12.28
N SER A 391 21.49 -1.86 13.49
CA SER A 391 22.36 -1.97 14.65
C SER A 391 22.04 -3.14 15.61
N ASP A 392 20.80 -3.70 15.55
CA ASP A 392 20.31 -4.56 16.63
C ASP A 392 20.46 -6.06 16.36
N VAL A 393 20.82 -6.44 15.13
CA VAL A 393 21.02 -7.86 14.78
C VAL A 393 22.49 -8.13 14.57
N ARG A 394 23.14 -8.70 15.59
CA ARG A 394 24.38 -9.42 15.37
C ARG A 394 24.07 -10.59 14.45
N SER A 395 24.54 -10.51 13.23
CA SER A 395 24.25 -11.47 12.14
C SER A 395 24.65 -12.91 12.44
N THR A 396 25.38 -13.13 13.54
CA THR A 396 25.94 -14.41 13.97
C THR A 396 24.95 -15.34 14.69
N ASP A 397 23.83 -14.82 15.21
CA ASP A 397 22.98 -15.58 16.14
C ASP A 397 21.74 -16.20 15.50
N ARG A 398 21.64 -16.20 14.16
CA ARG A 398 20.51 -16.83 13.46
C ARG A 398 20.57 -18.35 13.57
N LYS A 399 19.43 -18.94 13.91
CA LYS A 399 19.26 -20.38 14.00
C LYS A 399 19.40 -21.04 12.64
N GLN A 400 19.89 -22.28 12.61
CA GLN A 400 19.88 -23.08 11.39
C GLN A 400 18.45 -23.56 11.09
N GLN A 401 17.60 -22.63 10.72
CA GLN A 401 16.21 -22.89 10.39
C GLN A 401 15.78 -22.14 9.13
N ALA A 402 14.76 -22.65 8.49
CA ALA A 402 14.12 -22.08 7.30
C ALA A 402 12.61 -21.94 7.50
N VAL A 403 12.03 -20.87 6.97
CA VAL A 403 10.57 -20.65 6.96
C VAL A 403 10.04 -20.86 5.55
N VAL A 404 8.96 -21.60 5.41
CA VAL A 404 8.36 -21.93 4.11
C VAL A 404 7.21 -20.98 3.77
N TYR A 405 7.22 -20.45 2.54
CA TYR A 405 6.17 -19.61 1.99
C TYR A 405 4.96 -20.42 1.52
N GLY A 406 4.06 -20.78 2.44
CA GLY A 406 2.88 -21.56 2.12
C GLY A 406 1.90 -21.59 3.28
N LYS A 407 0.98 -20.62 3.34
CA LYS A 407 0.06 -20.42 4.47
C LYS A 407 -1.17 -21.33 4.49
N ASN A 408 -1.42 -22.08 3.44
CA ASN A 408 -2.54 -23.02 3.36
C ASN A 408 -2.04 -24.41 2.98
N ASP A 409 -2.65 -25.45 3.51
CA ASP A 409 -2.28 -26.84 3.28
C ASP A 409 -2.17 -27.21 1.79
N TYR A 410 -3.12 -26.75 0.94
CA TYR A 410 -3.10 -27.04 -0.49
C TYR A 410 -1.86 -26.47 -1.23
N MET A 411 -1.18 -25.45 -0.68
CA MET A 411 0.04 -24.87 -1.29
C MET A 411 1.24 -25.82 -1.17
N TRP A 412 1.20 -26.74 -0.22
CA TRP A 412 2.22 -27.77 0.00
C TRP A 412 2.03 -29.01 -0.89
N LYS A 413 0.79 -29.20 -1.36
CA LYS A 413 0.48 -30.32 -2.24
C LYS A 413 1.23 -30.19 -3.57
N VAL A 414 1.71 -31.30 -4.10
CA VAL A 414 2.13 -31.40 -5.49
C VAL A 414 0.93 -31.07 -6.36
N SER A 415 0.89 -29.86 -6.91
CA SER A 415 -0.33 -29.34 -7.52
C SER A 415 -0.67 -30.05 -8.83
N LEU A 416 -1.82 -30.71 -8.86
CA LEU A 416 -2.51 -31.13 -10.09
C LEU A 416 -2.77 -29.96 -11.07
N PHE A 417 -2.77 -28.70 -10.58
CA PHE A 417 -2.99 -27.49 -11.37
C PHE A 417 -1.75 -26.99 -12.15
N LEU A 418 -0.57 -27.49 -11.79
CA LEU A 418 0.69 -27.20 -12.47
C LEU A 418 1.20 -28.47 -13.15
N TYR A 419 0.37 -29.17 -13.92
CA TYR A 419 0.47 -30.52 -14.47
C TYR A 419 1.81 -30.92 -15.14
N ARG A 420 2.78 -30.02 -15.26
CA ARG A 420 4.12 -30.30 -15.82
C ARG A 420 5.29 -29.82 -14.95
N PHE A 421 5.07 -29.03 -13.88
CA PHE A 421 6.16 -28.24 -13.35
C PHE A 421 6.70 -28.62 -11.97
N HIS A 422 6.02 -29.45 -11.17
CA HIS A 422 6.54 -29.76 -9.82
C HIS A 422 6.14 -31.17 -9.34
N LYS A 423 6.72 -32.17 -9.92
CA LYS A 423 6.77 -33.52 -9.33
C LYS A 423 7.90 -33.60 -8.30
N GLY A 424 8.02 -32.72 -7.35
CA GLY A 424 9.22 -32.74 -6.54
C GLY A 424 9.25 -31.87 -5.29
N LYS A 425 8.13 -31.25 -4.91
CA LYS A 425 8.15 -30.38 -3.72
C LYS A 425 8.58 -31.11 -2.44
N GLU A 426 8.16 -32.36 -2.23
CA GLU A 426 8.62 -33.16 -1.09
C GLU A 426 10.12 -33.43 -1.19
N LYS A 427 10.63 -33.85 -2.34
CA LYS A 427 12.06 -34.11 -2.56
C LYS A 427 12.94 -32.88 -2.37
N TYR A 428 12.42 -31.72 -2.80
CA TYR A 428 13.10 -30.43 -2.61
C TYR A 428 13.24 -30.07 -1.12
N LEU A 429 12.17 -30.18 -0.35
CA LEU A 429 12.19 -29.94 1.11
C LEU A 429 12.98 -31.04 1.83
N ASP A 430 12.94 -32.28 1.35
CA ASP A 430 13.72 -33.40 1.90
C ASP A 430 15.24 -33.16 1.80
N VAL A 431 15.69 -32.51 0.72
CA VAL A 431 17.11 -32.09 0.62
C VAL A 431 17.43 -30.99 1.62
N ILE A 432 16.53 -30.04 1.84
CA ILE A 432 16.79 -28.89 2.71
C ILE A 432 16.75 -29.28 4.20
N LYS A 433 15.84 -30.19 4.60
CA LYS A 433 15.71 -30.63 6.00
C LYS A 433 17.00 -31.27 6.56
N ASP A 434 17.86 -31.81 5.70
CA ASP A 434 19.13 -32.41 6.12
C ASP A 434 20.15 -31.35 6.60
N PHE A 435 19.90 -30.08 6.32
CA PHE A 435 20.76 -28.95 6.64
C PHE A 435 20.19 -27.99 7.67
N VAL A 436 18.86 -27.81 7.70
CA VAL A 436 18.16 -26.83 8.52
C VAL A 436 16.81 -27.35 9.02
N GLU A 437 16.38 -26.89 10.18
CA GLU A 437 15.04 -27.11 10.68
C GLU A 437 14.01 -26.34 9.83
N ILE A 438 12.90 -26.98 9.46
CA ILE A 438 11.90 -26.39 8.57
C ILE A 438 10.66 -25.96 9.35
N HIS A 439 10.32 -24.68 9.25
CA HIS A 439 9.16 -24.06 9.90
C HIS A 439 8.09 -23.68 8.88
N GLY A 440 6.82 -23.83 9.25
CA GLY A 440 5.65 -23.42 8.47
C GLY A 440 4.68 -22.54 9.26
N THR A 441 3.87 -21.77 8.54
CA THR A 441 2.80 -20.94 9.12
C THR A 441 1.46 -21.29 8.48
N VAL A 442 1.10 -22.56 8.50
CA VAL A 442 -0.07 -23.11 7.81
C VAL A 442 -1.31 -22.97 8.66
N ALA A 443 -2.32 -22.32 8.11
CA ALA A 443 -3.60 -22.07 8.76
C ALA A 443 -4.52 -23.30 8.74
N GLY A 444 -5.39 -23.42 9.75
CA GLY A 444 -6.41 -24.46 9.87
C GLY A 444 -5.93 -25.69 10.66
N ASP A 445 -6.84 -26.64 10.87
CA ASP A 445 -6.60 -27.81 11.73
C ASP A 445 -6.13 -29.05 10.95
N LYS A 446 -6.28 -29.04 9.61
CA LYS A 446 -5.88 -30.14 8.72
C LYS A 446 -4.63 -29.77 7.94
N HIS A 447 -3.59 -30.54 8.10
CA HIS A 447 -2.27 -30.33 7.49
C HIS A 447 -1.80 -31.61 6.79
N GLU A 448 -2.66 -32.22 5.96
CA GLU A 448 -2.42 -33.52 5.30
C GLU A 448 -1.26 -33.46 4.29
N ASN A 449 -1.04 -32.26 3.69
CA ASN A 449 0.00 -32.05 2.69
C ASN A 449 1.29 -31.46 3.26
N VAL A 450 1.32 -31.11 4.53
CA VAL A 450 2.51 -30.58 5.22
C VAL A 450 3.36 -31.77 5.69
N PRO A 451 4.65 -31.87 5.33
CA PRO A 451 5.52 -32.94 5.79
C PRO A 451 5.60 -32.97 7.34
N LYS A 452 5.62 -34.16 7.93
CA LYS A 452 5.60 -34.36 9.40
C LYS A 452 6.80 -33.75 10.15
N TYR A 453 7.91 -33.52 9.46
CA TYR A 453 9.11 -32.90 10.01
C TYR A 453 9.02 -31.38 10.07
N VAL A 454 7.99 -30.76 9.50
CA VAL A 454 7.80 -29.32 9.51
C VAL A 454 7.18 -28.88 10.84
N ILE A 455 7.82 -27.94 11.52
CA ILE A 455 7.27 -27.31 12.73
C ILE A 455 6.27 -26.25 12.29
N ASN A 456 4.98 -26.55 12.42
CA ASN A 456 3.94 -25.62 12.02
C ASN A 456 3.50 -24.73 13.20
N HIS A 457 3.62 -23.41 13.02
CA HIS A 457 3.23 -22.40 14.00
C HIS A 457 1.77 -21.94 13.85
N GLY A 458 1.06 -22.39 12.82
CA GLY A 458 -0.29 -21.90 12.53
C GLY A 458 -0.30 -20.44 12.07
N ILE A 459 -1.38 -19.73 12.36
CA ILE A 459 -1.51 -18.30 12.06
C ILE A 459 -0.77 -17.48 13.11
N LEU A 460 0.33 -16.84 12.72
CA LEU A 460 1.07 -15.92 13.57
C LEU A 460 0.55 -14.47 13.40
N ASN A 461 0.65 -13.69 14.46
CA ASN A 461 0.54 -12.23 14.36
C ASN A 461 1.79 -11.63 13.69
N GLY A 462 1.74 -10.35 13.30
CA GLY A 462 2.85 -9.72 12.58
C GLY A 462 4.17 -9.72 13.36
N ALA A 463 4.14 -9.48 14.67
CA ALA A 463 5.36 -9.43 15.51
C ALA A 463 6.03 -10.82 15.63
N ASP A 464 5.24 -11.87 15.86
CA ASP A 464 5.75 -13.24 15.96
C ASP A 464 6.28 -13.74 14.61
N LEU A 465 5.61 -13.39 13.50
CA LEU A 465 6.11 -13.72 12.17
C LEU A 465 7.45 -13.03 11.89
N HIS A 466 7.59 -11.74 12.18
CA HIS A 466 8.84 -11.02 11.97
C HIS A 466 9.96 -11.55 12.86
N LYS A 467 9.65 -11.94 14.11
CA LYS A 467 10.59 -12.62 14.97
C LYS A 467 11.06 -13.93 14.36
N LEU A 468 10.15 -14.78 13.90
CA LEU A 468 10.49 -16.03 13.23
C LEU A 468 11.37 -15.81 12.01
N LEU A 469 11.06 -14.81 11.16
CA LEU A 469 11.87 -14.45 10.01
C LEU A 469 13.26 -13.91 10.38
N SER A 470 13.35 -13.11 11.46
CA SER A 470 14.62 -12.56 11.94
C SER A 470 15.55 -13.61 12.57
N GLU A 471 15.00 -14.70 13.11
CA GLU A 471 15.74 -15.82 13.65
C GLU A 471 16.17 -16.84 12.57
N SER A 472 15.54 -16.80 11.39
CA SER A 472 15.74 -17.78 10.32
C SER A 472 16.82 -17.32 9.32
N LYS A 473 17.62 -18.27 8.82
CA LYS A 473 18.63 -18.03 7.78
C LYS A 473 18.00 -18.01 6.38
N ILE A 474 17.00 -18.84 6.16
CA ILE A 474 16.43 -19.12 4.83
C ILE A 474 14.94 -18.91 4.84
N PHE A 475 14.44 -18.31 3.77
CA PHE A 475 13.01 -18.28 3.42
C PHE A 475 12.80 -19.07 2.13
N ILE A 476 11.89 -20.06 2.14
CA ILE A 476 11.75 -21.04 1.06
C ILE A 476 10.47 -20.79 0.28
N GLY A 477 10.58 -20.58 -1.03
CA GLY A 477 9.44 -20.59 -1.94
C GLY A 477 9.00 -22.00 -2.29
N LEU A 478 7.67 -22.21 -2.48
CA LEU A 478 7.09 -23.48 -2.95
C LEU A 478 6.61 -23.42 -4.41
N GLY A 479 6.93 -22.36 -5.15
CA GLY A 479 6.41 -22.13 -6.50
C GLY A 479 4.97 -21.62 -6.54
N PHE A 480 4.28 -21.49 -5.40
CA PHE A 480 2.97 -20.85 -5.23
C PHE A 480 2.78 -20.50 -3.75
N PRO A 481 2.17 -19.34 -3.41
CA PRO A 481 1.56 -18.31 -4.28
C PRO A 481 2.59 -17.54 -5.11
N PHE A 482 2.16 -17.00 -6.26
CA PHE A 482 3.01 -16.17 -7.10
C PHE A 482 3.06 -14.76 -6.55
N GLU A 483 4.29 -14.23 -6.49
CA GLU A 483 4.55 -12.87 -6.01
C GLU A 483 3.98 -12.65 -4.57
N GLY A 484 3.79 -11.45 -4.15
CA GLY A 484 3.28 -11.13 -2.82
C GLY A 484 4.34 -10.54 -1.89
N PRO A 485 3.90 -9.94 -0.77
CA PRO A 485 4.79 -9.20 0.15
C PRO A 485 5.79 -10.07 0.92
N ALA A 486 5.42 -11.30 1.29
CA ALA A 486 6.17 -12.11 2.26
C ALA A 486 7.65 -12.39 1.90
N PRO A 487 8.04 -12.65 0.63
CA PRO A 487 9.45 -12.76 0.30
C PRO A 487 10.25 -11.48 0.58
N LEU A 488 9.68 -10.32 0.32
CA LEU A 488 10.35 -9.04 0.62
C LEU A 488 10.41 -8.78 2.13
N GLU A 489 9.38 -9.16 2.88
CA GLU A 489 9.40 -9.09 4.35
C GLU A 489 10.50 -10.00 4.93
N ALA A 490 10.68 -11.20 4.39
CA ALA A 490 11.74 -12.11 4.80
C ALA A 490 13.14 -11.54 4.54
N ILE A 491 13.36 -10.99 3.34
CA ILE A 491 14.63 -10.36 2.95
C ILE A 491 14.89 -9.11 3.80
N ALA A 492 13.87 -8.29 4.06
CA ALA A 492 13.96 -7.11 4.91
C ALA A 492 14.26 -7.44 6.38
N ASN A 493 13.93 -8.65 6.82
CA ASN A 493 14.30 -9.19 8.14
C ASN A 493 15.57 -10.05 8.09
N GLY A 494 16.29 -10.08 6.96
CA GLY A 494 17.62 -10.67 6.81
C GLY A 494 17.65 -12.16 6.48
N ALA A 495 16.50 -12.81 6.23
CA ALA A 495 16.48 -14.16 5.68
C ALA A 495 16.83 -14.14 4.19
N ILE A 496 17.53 -15.16 3.72
CA ILE A 496 17.86 -15.31 2.29
C ILE A 496 16.75 -16.08 1.62
N TYR A 497 16.21 -15.53 0.53
CA TYR A 497 15.09 -16.13 -0.19
C TYR A 497 15.57 -17.13 -1.25
N ILE A 498 15.13 -18.38 -1.14
CA ILE A 498 15.23 -19.37 -2.21
C ILE A 498 13.97 -19.24 -3.07
N ASN A 499 14.14 -18.70 -4.27
CA ASN A 499 13.09 -18.35 -5.22
C ASN A 499 12.96 -19.44 -6.29
N PRO A 500 11.86 -20.18 -6.34
CA PRO A 500 11.65 -21.22 -7.36
C PRO A 500 11.64 -20.68 -8.79
N LYS A 501 12.51 -21.21 -9.64
CA LYS A 501 12.60 -20.93 -11.08
C LYS A 501 11.55 -21.71 -11.86
N PHE A 502 11.01 -21.12 -12.92
CA PHE A 502 10.04 -21.78 -13.81
C PHE A 502 10.59 -22.00 -15.21
N ILE A 503 10.69 -23.25 -15.62
CA ILE A 503 11.15 -23.66 -16.93
C ILE A 503 10.13 -24.62 -17.53
N PRO A 504 9.36 -24.22 -18.58
CA PRO A 504 9.25 -22.90 -19.18
C PRO A 504 8.55 -21.89 -18.23
N PRO A 505 8.66 -20.56 -18.49
CA PRO A 505 7.97 -19.54 -17.70
C PRO A 505 6.46 -19.75 -17.62
N ILE A 506 5.87 -19.38 -16.48
CA ILE A 506 4.43 -19.48 -16.23
C ILE A 506 3.69 -18.27 -16.84
N ASN A 507 2.58 -18.55 -17.53
CA ASN A 507 1.73 -17.53 -18.15
C ASN A 507 0.26 -18.00 -18.26
N ASN A 508 -0.59 -17.21 -18.93
CA ASN A 508 -2.01 -17.50 -19.06
C ASN A 508 -2.34 -18.70 -19.98
N LYS A 509 -1.37 -19.22 -20.76
CA LYS A 509 -1.55 -20.40 -21.63
C LYS A 509 -1.27 -21.71 -20.89
N ASN A 510 -0.38 -21.68 -19.89
CA ASN A 510 0.09 -22.89 -19.20
C ASN A 510 -0.24 -22.94 -17.70
N SER A 511 -0.90 -21.88 -17.14
CA SER A 511 -1.28 -21.85 -15.73
C SER A 511 -2.78 -21.53 -15.56
N PRO A 512 -3.54 -22.39 -14.85
CA PRO A 512 -4.93 -22.11 -14.50
C PRO A 512 -5.11 -20.83 -13.66
N PHE A 513 -4.12 -20.46 -12.87
CA PHE A 513 -4.16 -19.24 -12.07
C PHE A 513 -4.22 -17.97 -12.94
N PHE A 514 -3.48 -17.94 -14.05
CA PHE A 514 -3.46 -16.82 -14.99
C PHE A 514 -4.54 -16.92 -16.08
N LYS A 515 -5.17 -18.10 -16.23
CA LYS A 515 -6.25 -18.28 -17.20
C LYS A 515 -7.39 -17.29 -16.95
N GLY A 516 -7.75 -16.52 -17.97
CA GLY A 516 -8.80 -15.49 -17.86
C GLY A 516 -8.37 -14.19 -17.20
N LYS A 517 -7.11 -14.02 -16.82
CA LYS A 517 -6.54 -12.75 -16.36
C LYS A 517 -6.11 -11.88 -17.55
N PRO A 518 -6.16 -10.54 -17.43
CA PRO A 518 -5.90 -9.63 -18.56
C PRO A 518 -4.40 -9.38 -18.83
N THR A 519 -3.63 -10.44 -18.84
CA THR A 519 -2.16 -10.39 -19.05
C THR A 519 -1.66 -11.65 -19.73
N GLN A 520 -0.60 -11.54 -20.55
CA GLN A 520 0.20 -12.67 -21.04
C GLN A 520 1.65 -12.61 -20.59
N ARG A 521 1.95 -11.81 -19.57
CA ARG A 521 3.30 -11.74 -19.01
C ARG A 521 3.77 -13.14 -18.60
N GLN A 522 5.08 -13.33 -18.66
CA GLN A 522 5.73 -14.58 -18.32
C GLN A 522 6.44 -14.44 -16.98
N LEU A 523 6.11 -15.32 -16.05
CA LEU A 523 6.81 -15.42 -14.78
C LEU A 523 7.96 -16.41 -14.93
N THR A 524 9.18 -15.92 -14.81
CA THR A 524 10.42 -16.72 -14.85
C THR A 524 10.69 -17.45 -13.55
N SER A 525 10.11 -16.94 -12.45
CA SER A 525 10.22 -17.51 -11.11
C SER A 525 8.98 -17.21 -10.27
N GLN A 526 8.93 -17.74 -9.06
CA GLN A 526 7.83 -17.46 -8.12
C GLN A 526 7.72 -15.97 -7.80
N HIS A 527 8.84 -15.25 -7.78
CA HIS A 527 8.90 -13.80 -7.49
C HIS A 527 9.87 -13.10 -8.46
N PRO A 528 9.42 -12.75 -9.69
CA PRO A 528 10.29 -12.15 -10.71
C PRO A 528 10.97 -10.86 -10.27
N TYR A 529 10.29 -10.00 -9.49
CA TYR A 529 10.91 -8.78 -8.95
C TYR A 529 12.13 -9.10 -8.06
N ALA A 530 12.02 -10.11 -7.19
CA ALA A 530 13.12 -10.52 -6.34
C ALA A 530 14.29 -11.12 -7.14
N GLU A 531 13.99 -11.82 -8.24
CA GLU A 531 14.98 -12.34 -9.18
C GLU A 531 15.70 -11.20 -9.93
N GLU A 532 14.96 -10.27 -10.51
CA GLU A 532 15.49 -9.28 -11.48
C GLU A 532 16.12 -8.05 -10.79
N PHE A 533 15.52 -7.57 -9.69
CA PHE A 533 15.92 -6.29 -9.05
C PHE A 533 16.65 -6.45 -7.72
N ILE A 534 16.64 -7.64 -7.13
CA ILE A 534 17.38 -7.92 -5.89
C ILE A 534 18.54 -8.86 -6.17
N GLY A 535 18.26 -10.11 -6.52
CA GLY A 535 19.28 -11.12 -6.82
C GLY A 535 20.20 -11.48 -5.65
N GLU A 536 21.33 -12.13 -5.97
CA GLU A 536 22.36 -12.46 -4.99
C GLU A 536 22.98 -11.19 -4.38
N PRO A 537 23.27 -11.18 -3.12
CA PRO A 537 23.35 -12.30 -2.17
C PRO A 537 22.07 -12.58 -1.36
N HIS A 538 20.95 -11.89 -1.63
CA HIS A 538 19.71 -11.96 -0.84
C HIS A 538 18.68 -12.92 -1.42
N VAL A 539 18.76 -13.18 -2.73
CA VAL A 539 17.83 -14.05 -3.47
C VAL A 539 18.61 -15.01 -4.34
N TYR A 540 18.28 -16.30 -4.22
CA TYR A 540 18.80 -17.36 -5.09
C TYR A 540 17.65 -17.97 -5.87
N THR A 541 17.65 -17.81 -7.21
CA THR A 541 16.62 -18.37 -8.08
C THR A 541 17.08 -19.72 -8.59
N VAL A 542 16.42 -20.80 -8.13
CA VAL A 542 16.81 -22.18 -8.37
C VAL A 542 15.68 -23.02 -8.96
N SER A 543 16.04 -24.02 -9.79
CA SER A 543 15.08 -25.01 -10.27
C SER A 543 14.79 -26.05 -9.20
N LEU A 544 13.51 -26.18 -8.79
CA LEU A 544 13.08 -27.15 -7.77
C LEU A 544 13.31 -28.62 -8.20
N ASP A 545 13.39 -28.90 -9.52
CA ASP A 545 13.62 -30.22 -10.07
C ASP A 545 15.11 -30.59 -10.09
N ASN A 546 16.01 -29.59 -9.91
CA ASN A 546 17.46 -29.81 -9.84
C ASN A 546 17.91 -29.86 -8.38
N LEU A 547 17.81 -31.03 -7.77
CA LEU A 547 18.14 -31.23 -6.35
C LEU A 547 19.61 -30.97 -6.03
N THR A 548 20.52 -31.11 -6.99
CA THR A 548 21.94 -30.79 -6.83
C THR A 548 22.11 -29.27 -6.69
N GLU A 549 21.50 -28.48 -7.57
CA GLU A 549 21.52 -27.01 -7.49
C GLU A 549 20.93 -26.51 -6.17
N VAL A 550 19.83 -27.14 -5.72
CA VAL A 550 19.22 -26.82 -4.41
C VAL A 550 20.19 -27.06 -3.27
N LYS A 551 20.82 -28.24 -3.23
CA LYS A 551 21.79 -28.62 -2.20
C LYS A 551 22.98 -27.65 -2.16
N GLU A 552 23.58 -27.38 -3.31
CA GLU A 552 24.72 -26.47 -3.44
C GLU A 552 24.34 -25.04 -2.99
N THR A 553 23.13 -24.60 -3.35
CA THR A 553 22.62 -23.27 -2.94
C THR A 553 22.43 -23.19 -1.43
N VAL A 554 21.83 -24.19 -0.80
CA VAL A 554 21.64 -24.23 0.65
C VAL A 554 23.01 -24.21 1.35
N GLN A 555 23.98 -25.00 0.90
CA GLN A 555 25.33 -25.00 1.44
C GLN A 555 26.02 -23.64 1.26
N LYS A 556 25.89 -23.02 0.08
CA LYS A 556 26.41 -21.67 -0.20
C LYS A 556 25.81 -20.62 0.75
N ILE A 557 24.51 -20.71 1.05
CA ILE A 557 23.85 -19.82 2.00
C ILE A 557 24.35 -20.05 3.42
N LEU A 558 24.42 -21.32 3.86
CA LEU A 558 24.81 -21.64 5.25
C LEU A 558 26.27 -21.33 5.57
N ASN A 559 27.14 -21.35 4.55
CA ASN A 559 28.55 -20.96 4.68
C ASN A 559 28.75 -19.44 4.76
N LYS A 560 27.70 -18.63 4.66
CA LYS A 560 27.81 -17.18 4.85
C LYS A 560 28.02 -16.84 6.33
N ASN A 561 28.93 -15.93 6.59
CA ASN A 561 29.20 -15.42 7.94
C ASN A 561 28.22 -14.31 8.35
N GLU A 562 27.50 -13.71 7.38
CA GLU A 562 26.66 -12.54 7.61
C GLU A 562 25.35 -12.61 6.84
N PHE A 563 24.25 -12.29 7.53
CA PHE A 563 22.89 -12.23 7.00
C PHE A 563 22.36 -10.80 7.17
N LYS A 564 22.68 -9.92 6.23
CA LYS A 564 22.27 -8.51 6.29
C LYS A 564 20.82 -8.35 5.84
N PRO A 565 19.97 -7.66 6.61
CA PRO A 565 18.69 -7.19 6.13
C PRO A 565 18.87 -6.31 4.89
N TYR A 566 17.99 -6.51 3.90
CA TYR A 566 17.96 -5.69 2.70
C TYR A 566 16.54 -5.30 2.36
N LEU A 567 16.28 -4.01 2.23
CA LEU A 567 14.98 -3.48 1.82
C LEU A 567 15.19 -2.55 0.63
N PRO A 568 14.65 -2.88 -0.55
CA PRO A 568 14.66 -1.96 -1.68
C PRO A 568 13.95 -0.64 -1.30
N TYR A 569 14.56 0.49 -1.62
CA TYR A 569 14.06 1.81 -1.23
C TYR A 569 12.61 2.06 -1.69
N GLU A 570 12.23 1.56 -2.84
CA GLU A 570 10.87 1.69 -3.40
C GLU A 570 9.78 0.97 -2.58
N TYR A 571 10.16 0.10 -1.64
CA TYR A 571 9.25 -0.55 -0.68
C TYR A 571 9.37 0.01 0.74
N THR A 572 10.02 1.16 0.90
CA THR A 572 10.00 1.96 2.14
C THR A 572 8.86 2.96 2.13
N GLU A 573 8.53 3.51 3.28
CA GLU A 573 7.55 4.59 3.43
C GLU A 573 7.93 5.82 2.59
N GLU A 574 9.22 6.19 2.61
CA GLU A 574 9.75 7.33 1.83
C GLU A 574 9.64 7.08 0.33
N GLY A 575 10.06 5.90 -0.13
CA GLY A 575 9.98 5.53 -1.54
C GLY A 575 8.54 5.56 -2.06
N MET A 576 7.58 5.12 -1.26
CA MET A 576 6.17 5.17 -1.63
C MET A 576 5.61 6.62 -1.62
N LEU A 577 5.95 7.43 -0.61
CA LEU A 577 5.55 8.84 -0.55
C LEU A 577 6.07 9.62 -1.78
N GLN A 578 7.33 9.47 -2.12
CA GLN A 578 7.93 10.13 -3.30
C GLN A 578 7.21 9.73 -4.59
N ARG A 579 7.09 8.43 -4.83
CA ARG A 579 6.48 7.88 -6.05
C ARG A 579 5.03 8.31 -6.21
N MET A 580 4.24 8.23 -5.15
CA MET A 580 2.85 8.61 -5.20
C MET A 580 2.67 10.12 -5.32
N ASN A 581 3.55 10.93 -4.68
CA ASN A 581 3.57 12.37 -4.92
C ASN A 581 3.77 12.68 -6.39
N ALA A 582 4.80 12.11 -7.02
CA ALA A 582 5.08 12.29 -8.44
C ALA A 582 3.87 11.94 -9.33
N TYR A 583 3.24 10.78 -9.10
CA TYR A 583 2.06 10.38 -9.86
C TYR A 583 0.88 11.33 -9.67
N ILE A 584 0.59 11.76 -8.45
CA ILE A 584 -0.56 12.62 -8.15
C ILE A 584 -0.37 14.03 -8.72
N GLN A 585 0.85 14.55 -8.69
CA GLN A 585 1.15 15.90 -9.19
C GLN A 585 1.26 15.94 -10.71
N HIS A 586 1.79 14.90 -11.35
CA HIS A 586 2.22 14.96 -12.76
C HIS A 586 1.45 14.02 -13.71
N GLN A 587 0.71 13.01 -13.22
CA GLN A 587 -0.10 12.15 -14.08
C GLN A 587 -1.53 12.66 -14.19
N ASP A 588 -1.82 13.47 -15.19
CA ASP A 588 -3.19 13.89 -15.52
C ASP A 588 -3.68 13.18 -16.79
N PHE A 589 -4.58 12.22 -16.60
CA PHE A 589 -5.19 11.47 -17.70
C PHE A 589 -6.42 12.16 -18.32
N CYS A 590 -6.84 13.29 -17.78
CA CYS A 590 -7.97 14.08 -18.31
C CYS A 590 -7.53 15.13 -19.31
N GLN A 591 -6.24 15.44 -19.39
CA GLN A 591 -5.70 16.42 -20.30
C GLN A 591 -4.98 15.72 -21.46
N PHE A 592 -5.51 15.91 -22.66
CA PHE A 592 -4.92 15.40 -23.90
C PHE A 592 -4.21 16.49 -24.71
N ASP A 593 -4.04 17.69 -24.12
CA ASP A 593 -3.43 18.82 -24.84
C ASP A 593 -1.91 18.63 -24.91
N ALA A 594 -1.38 18.62 -26.15
CA ALA A 594 0.05 18.49 -26.43
C ALA A 594 0.90 19.65 -25.89
N LYS A 595 0.28 20.74 -25.41
CA LYS A 595 0.95 21.91 -24.85
C LYS A 595 1.29 21.79 -23.36
N ILE A 596 0.77 20.77 -22.66
CA ILE A 596 1.06 20.56 -21.25
C ILE A 596 2.25 19.64 -21.12
N SER A 597 3.22 20.05 -20.33
CA SER A 597 4.44 19.27 -20.03
C SER A 597 4.06 17.86 -19.60
N LYS A 598 4.39 16.86 -20.42
CA LYS A 598 4.22 15.46 -20.09
C LYS A 598 5.26 15.06 -19.04
N TRP A 599 4.86 14.21 -18.14
CA TRP A 599 5.77 13.62 -17.19
C TRP A 599 5.92 12.10 -17.45
N PRO A 600 7.14 11.57 -17.44
CA PRO A 600 8.47 12.23 -17.34
C PRO A 600 8.73 13.26 -18.44
N PRO A 601 9.58 14.27 -18.22
CA PRO A 601 9.90 15.28 -19.24
C PRO A 601 10.58 14.64 -20.46
N LEU A 602 10.43 15.27 -21.63
CA LEU A 602 10.94 14.71 -22.89
C LEU A 602 12.48 14.56 -22.88
N GLU A 603 13.17 15.43 -22.17
CA GLU A 603 14.62 15.42 -21.99
C GLU A 603 15.14 14.15 -21.28
N ALA A 604 14.28 13.51 -20.49
CA ALA A 604 14.60 12.24 -19.84
C ALA A 604 14.41 11.02 -20.76
N ILE A 605 13.89 11.22 -21.98
CA ILE A 605 13.55 10.15 -22.92
C ILE A 605 14.63 10.00 -23.99
N THR A 606 15.13 8.79 -24.13
CA THR A 606 16.01 8.38 -25.23
C THR A 606 15.24 7.47 -26.17
N THR A 607 15.15 7.87 -27.43
CA THR A 607 14.54 7.02 -28.47
C THR A 607 15.51 5.94 -28.90
N VAL A 608 15.09 4.68 -28.84
CA VAL A 608 15.89 3.51 -29.23
C VAL A 608 15.16 2.68 -30.27
N LEU A 609 15.85 2.36 -31.37
CA LEU A 609 15.36 1.37 -32.34
C LEU A 609 15.70 -0.05 -31.81
N GLY A 610 14.67 -0.83 -31.49
CA GLY A 610 14.83 -2.20 -31.04
C GLY A 610 15.16 -3.16 -32.18
N PRO A 611 15.89 -4.25 -31.93
CA PRO A 611 16.04 -5.35 -32.88
C PRO A 611 14.69 -5.96 -33.26
N ALA A 612 14.59 -6.54 -34.45
CA ALA A 612 13.39 -7.25 -34.88
C ALA A 612 13.08 -8.42 -33.90
N GLY A 613 11.81 -8.59 -33.56
CA GLY A 613 11.36 -9.61 -32.62
C GLY A 613 11.42 -9.18 -31.16
N LYS A 614 12.11 -8.11 -30.79
CA LYS A 614 12.18 -7.63 -29.40
C LYS A 614 11.07 -6.64 -29.06
N SER A 615 10.61 -6.72 -27.83
CA SER A 615 9.71 -5.71 -27.25
C SER A 615 10.48 -4.44 -26.86
N CYS A 616 9.76 -3.34 -26.67
CA CYS A 616 10.40 -2.11 -26.14
C CYS A 616 10.81 -2.27 -24.67
N ARG A 617 10.11 -3.11 -23.90
CA ARG A 617 10.53 -3.47 -22.54
C ARG A 617 11.95 -4.07 -22.56
N ASP A 618 12.16 -5.10 -23.36
CA ASP A 618 13.43 -5.82 -23.41
C ASP A 618 14.54 -4.95 -24.01
N THR A 619 14.21 -4.18 -25.07
CA THR A 619 15.14 -3.23 -25.70
C THR A 619 15.66 -2.16 -24.73
N CYS A 620 14.78 -1.58 -23.90
CA CYS A 620 15.17 -0.58 -22.92
C CYS A 620 15.96 -1.21 -21.77
N LEU A 621 15.51 -2.38 -21.25
CA LEU A 621 16.20 -3.09 -20.16
C LEU A 621 17.64 -3.46 -20.49
N GLU A 622 17.92 -3.91 -21.70
CA GLU A 622 19.29 -4.20 -22.17
C GLU A 622 20.22 -2.97 -22.14
N LYS A 623 19.64 -1.80 -22.11
CA LYS A 623 20.37 -0.52 -21.97
C LYS A 623 20.30 0.08 -20.57
N ASN A 624 19.87 -0.72 -19.56
CA ASN A 624 19.62 -0.27 -18.20
C ASN A 624 18.63 0.92 -18.14
N MET A 625 17.61 0.89 -18.97
CA MET A 625 16.52 1.87 -19.03
C MET A 625 15.15 1.20 -18.93
N ILE A 626 14.12 1.99 -18.70
CA ILE A 626 12.72 1.53 -18.65
C ILE A 626 11.95 2.14 -19.83
N CYS A 627 11.13 1.33 -20.49
CA CYS A 627 10.23 1.83 -21.53
C CYS A 627 9.14 2.73 -20.91
N GLU A 628 8.90 3.92 -21.51
CA GLU A 628 7.93 4.90 -21.02
C GLU A 628 6.77 5.07 -22.00
N PRO A 629 5.62 4.42 -21.78
CA PRO A 629 4.54 4.36 -22.78
C PRO A 629 3.88 5.72 -23.05
N ASN A 630 3.98 6.71 -22.16
CA ASN A 630 3.42 8.04 -22.37
C ASN A 630 4.03 8.78 -23.57
N HIS A 631 5.24 8.40 -23.98
CA HIS A 631 5.99 9.04 -25.06
C HIS A 631 5.90 8.33 -26.42
N PHE A 632 5.12 7.25 -26.55
CA PHE A 632 4.89 6.66 -27.87
C PHE A 632 4.19 7.60 -28.84
N LEU A 633 3.37 8.53 -28.36
CA LEU A 633 2.66 9.48 -29.22
C LEU A 633 3.63 10.39 -30.01
N GLU A 634 4.73 10.81 -29.40
CA GLU A 634 5.79 11.60 -30.04
C GLU A 634 6.54 10.80 -31.09
N LEU A 635 6.62 9.49 -30.94
CA LEU A 635 7.29 8.56 -31.84
C LEU A 635 6.36 8.00 -32.92
N ASN A 636 5.07 8.26 -32.84
CA ASN A 636 4.04 7.65 -33.69
C ASN A 636 3.88 8.42 -35.03
N ASN A 637 4.98 8.74 -35.69
CA ASN A 637 5.00 9.44 -36.96
C ASN A 637 6.19 9.00 -37.83
N GLN A 638 6.19 9.35 -39.12
CA GLN A 638 7.22 8.96 -40.08
C GLN A 638 8.57 9.55 -39.72
N GLU A 639 8.60 10.84 -39.41
CA GLU A 639 9.82 11.56 -39.10
C GLU A 639 10.61 10.93 -37.94
N ALA A 640 9.93 10.51 -36.90
CA ALA A 640 10.54 9.84 -35.75
C ALA A 640 11.21 8.52 -36.16
N ILE A 641 10.61 7.77 -37.10
CA ILE A 641 11.16 6.49 -37.58
C ILE A 641 12.37 6.78 -38.51
N GLU A 642 12.26 7.74 -39.41
CA GLU A 642 13.32 8.11 -40.37
C GLU A 642 14.55 8.74 -39.70
N LYS A 643 14.38 9.43 -38.57
CA LYS A 643 15.49 9.89 -37.71
C LYS A 643 16.41 8.77 -37.22
N GLN A 644 15.94 7.50 -37.27
CA GLN A 644 16.76 6.34 -36.96
C GLN A 644 17.53 5.79 -38.15
N SER A 645 17.77 6.61 -39.17
CA SER A 645 18.46 6.25 -40.44
C SER A 645 17.73 5.18 -41.26
N LEU A 646 16.41 5.06 -41.10
CA LEU A 646 15.55 4.18 -41.85
C LEU A 646 14.83 4.95 -42.95
N LYS A 647 14.66 4.34 -44.14
CA LYS A 647 13.85 4.90 -45.23
C LYS A 647 12.54 4.15 -45.34
N CYS A 648 11.43 4.87 -45.21
CA CYS A 648 10.11 4.32 -45.39
C CYS A 648 9.76 4.16 -46.86
N SER A 649 9.46 2.96 -47.32
CA SER A 649 8.90 2.74 -48.67
C SER A 649 7.50 3.34 -48.78
N ASN A 650 6.68 3.22 -47.72
CA ASN A 650 5.41 3.86 -47.56
C ASN A 650 5.01 3.88 -46.07
N MET A 651 3.99 4.68 -45.78
CA MET A 651 3.38 4.75 -44.41
C MET A 651 2.07 3.98 -44.37
N ILE A 652 1.94 3.19 -43.32
CA ILE A 652 0.70 2.49 -43.01
C ILE A 652 0.24 2.86 -41.60
N LYS A 653 -1.05 3.11 -41.44
CA LYS A 653 -1.70 3.30 -40.14
C LYS A 653 -2.47 2.03 -39.79
N SER A 654 -2.14 1.39 -38.69
CA SER A 654 -2.75 0.12 -38.28
C SER A 654 -2.87 0.00 -36.77
N SER A 655 -3.77 -0.88 -36.30
CA SER A 655 -4.04 -1.06 -34.87
C SER A 655 -3.46 -2.39 -34.37
N ASN A 656 -2.33 -2.32 -33.69
CA ASN A 656 -1.77 -3.47 -32.96
C ASN A 656 -0.82 -3.03 -31.85
N ILE A 657 -0.54 -3.91 -30.88
CA ILE A 657 0.29 -3.61 -29.70
C ILE A 657 1.78 -3.42 -30.00
N TYR A 658 2.24 -3.69 -31.21
CA TYR A 658 3.64 -3.55 -31.61
C TYR A 658 3.94 -2.35 -32.50
N TYR A 659 3.03 -1.38 -32.62
CA TYR A 659 3.30 -0.11 -33.33
C TYR A 659 3.53 1.03 -32.32
N PRO A 660 4.32 2.05 -32.71
CA PRO A 660 4.99 2.31 -34.01
C PRO A 660 6.18 1.37 -34.25
N ALA A 661 6.42 1.03 -35.54
CA ALA A 661 7.46 0.10 -35.93
C ALA A 661 7.84 0.21 -37.41
N TYR A 662 9.03 -0.29 -37.76
CA TYR A 662 9.54 -0.45 -39.11
C TYR A 662 9.55 -1.92 -39.50
N ASN A 663 8.98 -2.25 -40.64
CA ASN A 663 8.98 -3.63 -41.16
C ASN A 663 10.27 -3.85 -42.00
N ILE A 664 11.12 -4.77 -41.53
CA ILE A 664 12.43 -5.03 -42.15
C ILE A 664 12.34 -5.66 -43.57
N LYS A 665 11.26 -6.43 -43.85
CA LYS A 665 11.05 -7.09 -45.15
C LYS A 665 10.49 -6.15 -46.20
N THR A 666 9.40 -5.43 -45.84
CA THR A 666 8.68 -4.54 -46.76
C THR A 666 9.19 -3.13 -46.75
N LYS A 667 10.10 -2.77 -45.84
CA LYS A 667 10.61 -1.42 -45.62
C LYS A 667 9.51 -0.38 -45.33
N GLN A 668 8.37 -0.82 -44.82
CA GLN A 668 7.23 0.02 -44.48
C GLN A 668 7.36 0.57 -43.06
N CYS A 669 6.98 1.82 -42.89
CA CYS A 669 6.81 2.43 -41.59
C CYS A 669 5.34 2.31 -41.17
N ILE A 670 5.10 1.78 -39.99
CA ILE A 670 3.75 1.50 -39.50
C ILE A 670 3.51 2.27 -38.20
N THR A 671 2.51 3.14 -38.22
CA THR A 671 2.09 3.90 -37.06
C THR A 671 0.86 3.29 -36.39
N GLN A 672 0.71 3.54 -35.09
CA GLN A 672 -0.44 3.10 -34.30
C GLN A 672 -1.66 3.94 -34.62
N ALA A 673 -2.76 3.28 -34.95
CA ALA A 673 -4.04 3.95 -35.23
C ALA A 673 -4.86 4.21 -33.95
N ASP A 674 -4.66 3.43 -32.90
CA ASP A 674 -5.40 3.53 -31.64
C ASP A 674 -4.45 3.66 -30.44
N ASN A 675 -4.51 4.81 -29.75
CA ASN A 675 -3.61 5.15 -28.67
C ASN A 675 -3.74 4.21 -27.44
N LEU A 676 -4.86 3.52 -27.27
CA LEU A 676 -5.03 2.54 -26.18
C LEU A 676 -4.23 1.25 -26.40
N LEU A 677 -3.72 1.03 -27.63
CA LEU A 677 -2.87 -0.11 -27.97
C LEU A 677 -1.38 0.20 -27.95
N LEU A 678 -0.97 1.44 -27.63
CA LEU A 678 0.42 1.77 -27.38
C LEU A 678 0.94 0.95 -26.20
N SER A 679 1.98 0.14 -26.42
CA SER A 679 2.45 -0.85 -25.46
C SER A 679 3.96 -1.04 -25.51
N CYS A 680 4.58 -1.20 -24.36
CA CYS A 680 6.00 -1.56 -24.22
C CYS A 680 6.26 -3.05 -24.44
N VAL A 681 5.26 -3.91 -24.27
CA VAL A 681 5.47 -5.38 -24.24
C VAL A 681 5.21 -6.08 -25.56
N GLY A 682 4.54 -5.43 -26.52
CA GLY A 682 4.28 -6.02 -27.83
C GLY A 682 5.57 -6.27 -28.64
N ASN A 683 5.66 -7.41 -29.34
CA ASN A 683 6.77 -7.75 -30.21
C ASN A 683 6.29 -8.49 -31.49
N ASN A 684 7.11 -8.48 -32.52
CA ASN A 684 6.87 -9.21 -33.77
C ASN A 684 8.20 -9.44 -34.49
N GLU A 685 8.46 -10.64 -34.96
CA GLU A 685 9.72 -11.08 -35.59
C GLU A 685 10.14 -10.27 -36.85
N GLN A 686 9.19 -9.63 -37.51
CA GLN A 686 9.44 -8.85 -38.71
C GLN A 686 9.55 -7.35 -38.48
N LEU A 687 9.35 -6.90 -37.24
CA LEU A 687 9.25 -5.51 -36.89
C LEU A 687 10.37 -5.05 -35.94
N GLN A 688 11.01 -3.96 -36.32
CA GLN A 688 11.85 -3.18 -35.43
C GLN A 688 10.99 -2.09 -34.79
N ARG A 689 10.94 -2.09 -33.47
CA ARG A 689 10.13 -1.14 -32.72
C ARG A 689 10.88 0.13 -32.39
N LEU A 690 10.19 1.25 -32.46
CA LEU A 690 10.71 2.54 -31.98
C LEU A 690 10.31 2.71 -30.52
N CYS A 691 11.29 2.72 -29.64
CA CYS A 691 11.09 2.58 -28.19
C CYS A 691 11.46 3.86 -27.44
N PRO A 692 10.52 4.46 -26.67
CA PRO A 692 10.82 5.54 -25.75
C PRO A 692 11.38 4.96 -24.45
N CYS A 693 12.70 5.07 -24.25
CA CYS A 693 13.38 4.59 -23.06
C CYS A 693 13.75 5.75 -22.14
N ARG A 694 13.58 5.59 -20.85
CA ARG A 694 14.02 6.56 -19.84
C ARG A 694 15.01 5.95 -18.86
N SER A 695 15.88 6.78 -18.30
CA SER A 695 16.66 6.41 -17.12
C SER A 695 15.75 6.16 -15.92
N TYR A 696 16.26 5.48 -14.90
CA TYR A 696 15.55 5.35 -13.63
C TYR A 696 16.53 5.44 -12.46
N ILE A 697 16.00 5.84 -11.30
CA ILE A 697 16.78 5.86 -10.06
C ILE A 697 16.91 4.44 -9.55
N LYS A 698 18.14 3.99 -9.27
CA LYS A 698 18.35 2.69 -8.66
C LYS A 698 17.60 2.58 -7.33
N GLY A 699 16.74 1.57 -7.21
CA GLY A 699 15.87 1.38 -6.06
C GLY A 699 14.61 2.24 -6.05
N GLN A 700 14.32 3.02 -7.12
CA GLN A 700 13.07 3.74 -7.33
C GLN A 700 12.72 3.74 -8.83
N ILE A 701 12.37 2.58 -9.34
CA ILE A 701 12.20 2.30 -10.78
C ILE A 701 11.15 3.20 -11.46
N ALA A 702 10.17 3.66 -10.70
CA ALA A 702 9.11 4.54 -11.21
C ALA A 702 9.60 5.94 -11.57
N LEU A 703 10.72 6.39 -11.01
CA LEU A 703 11.22 7.76 -11.12
C LEU A 703 12.48 7.83 -12.00
N CYS A 704 12.64 8.92 -12.75
CA CYS A 704 13.77 9.14 -13.65
C CYS A 704 14.85 10.01 -12.99
N ILE A 705 16.10 9.82 -13.43
CA ILE A 705 17.22 10.66 -12.99
C ILE A 705 17.03 12.08 -13.54
N GLY A 706 17.13 13.07 -12.66
CA GLY A 706 16.98 14.49 -13.04
C GLY A 706 15.54 14.93 -13.36
N CYS A 707 14.53 14.09 -13.13
CA CYS A 707 13.14 14.50 -13.20
C CYS A 707 12.74 15.26 -11.93
N GLU A 708 11.98 16.32 -12.06
CA GLU A 708 11.29 16.96 -10.93
C GLU A 708 10.11 16.07 -10.48
N TRP A 709 9.91 15.94 -9.17
CA TRP A 709 8.91 15.08 -8.56
C TRP A 709 8.24 15.72 -7.33
#